data_e71c4132c1823c40039ca1107b911a0c
#
_entry.id   e71c4132c1823c40039ca1107b911a0c
#
_cell.length_a   1.000
_cell.length_b   1.000
_cell.length_c   1.000
_cell.angle_alpha   90.00
_cell.angle_beta   90.00
_cell.angle_gamma   90.00
#
_symmetry.space_group_name_H-M   'P 1'
#
loop_
_entity.id
_entity.type
_entity.pdbx_description
1 polymer ?
#
loop_
_entity_poly.entity_id
_entity_poly.type
_entity_poly.pdbx_seq_one_letter_code
_entity_poly.pdbx_strand_id
1 'polypeptide(L)'
;QRQMCIRDSYNSLGYSKENGNVPGVSMTRFNLTSKTSYQINKILKIGVSIFANRRKNQNFVSDKYGYSNPVFYSRTANPYFYPYDAEHNYQYDYDILPGDEPDLKRGFNIFEERENTDNETIISSFNSIFDTELRFNDQWKLSSQVGIQWDQSSQEQYVGENTFNMRNIREDSSYDENQYIVPKGGMHTVNNATTSQITWKVQGEYKNTFNDIHDIQIMAGSEIRKNWYNTQFTAGYGYDPKTLTTKPLNIRNDKDAEKYKLHTKTYQENAFASFYTTGSYSFMSRYTIGGSVRMDGSDLFGVDKKYRYLPIYSISGMWRASNEPFIQRYKWIDNLAIRLSYGLQGNIDKTTSPFLVGSYDNVGLLPGYDKEQTIQIEGAPNSKLRWEKTASYNLGLDFSVLNQAINLSVDYYYRKGTDLIGKKLLPLENGFETMTINWASMENKGVEINLQTRNITTKKFSWYTTFNFAYNQNKVLKINTPDSQETPSLEGYPVGAIFTLKTDGIDSETGRIRVKAKNGKSMFLEDLYKVAIDEWGIGIYTPQVSTLEEREFYSYIGTSDAPYTGGFMNTFNYKSWELNLNFSYNFGAYVKTTPSYSLTKFDASRNTNRDILDRWTPENKNGKFPAILTACLLYTSPSPRDMRRS
;
A
#
# COMPACT_ATOMS: atom_id res chain seq x y z
N GLN A 1 57.57 9.22 13.11
CA GLN A 1 56.38 9.03 12.24
C GLN A 1 55.16 9.22 13.08
N ARG A 2 54.50 10.40 12.98
CA ARG A 2 53.15 10.61 13.57
C ARG A 2 52.16 9.86 12.72
N GLN A 3 51.60 8.74 13.22
CA GLN A 3 50.41 8.13 12.66
C GLN A 3 49.26 9.15 12.79
N MET A 4 48.83 9.73 11.69
CA MET A 4 47.61 10.51 11.68
C MET A 4 46.46 9.52 11.82
N CYS A 5 45.83 9.50 13.00
CA CYS A 5 44.56 8.83 13.18
C CYS A 5 43.52 9.58 12.33
N ILE A 6 43.06 8.98 11.23
CA ILE A 6 42.02 9.57 10.39
C ILE A 6 40.69 9.33 11.09
N ARG A 7 40.06 10.40 11.51
CA ARG A 7 38.72 10.42 12.08
C ARG A 7 37.80 11.13 11.10
N ASP A 8 36.85 10.40 10.57
CA ASP A 8 35.80 10.96 9.73
C ASP A 8 34.51 11.01 10.54
N SER A 9 33.89 12.18 10.62
CA SER A 9 32.62 12.36 11.28
C SER A 9 31.68 13.20 10.42
N TYR A 10 30.45 12.75 10.30
CA TYR A 10 29.36 13.47 9.67
C TYR A 10 28.23 13.59 10.67
N ASN A 11 27.79 14.81 10.95
CA ASN A 11 26.65 15.08 11.82
C ASN A 11 25.69 16.01 11.08
N SER A 12 24.40 15.68 11.13
CA SER A 12 23.34 16.47 10.52
C SER A 12 22.13 16.51 11.45
N LEU A 13 21.62 17.71 11.66
CA LEU A 13 20.36 17.98 12.35
C LEU A 13 19.39 18.57 11.33
N GLY A 14 18.17 18.07 11.29
CA GLY A 14 17.13 18.56 10.42
C GLY A 14 15.85 18.85 11.22
N TYR A 15 15.21 19.95 10.88
CA TYR A 15 13.88 20.31 11.37
C TYR A 15 13.03 20.68 10.16
N SER A 16 11.81 20.12 10.08
CA SER A 16 10.81 20.53 9.10
C SER A 16 9.45 20.66 9.76
N LYS A 17 8.69 21.66 9.33
CA LYS A 17 7.28 21.82 9.67
C LYS A 17 6.50 22.03 8.38
N GLU A 18 5.49 21.24 8.18
CA GLU A 18 4.63 21.25 7.00
C GLU A 18 3.19 21.40 7.45
N ASN A 19 2.42 22.28 6.78
CA ASN A 19 0.99 22.37 6.95
C ASN A 19 0.31 21.77 5.73
N GLY A 20 -0.68 20.91 5.95
CA GLY A 20 -1.47 20.31 4.88
C GLY A 20 -2.40 21.31 4.19
N ASN A 21 -2.94 20.91 3.05
CA ASN A 21 -3.97 21.68 2.34
C ASN A 21 -5.31 21.68 3.10
N VAL A 22 -5.53 20.71 3.99
CA VAL A 22 -6.68 20.64 4.88
C VAL A 22 -6.32 21.40 6.16
N PRO A 23 -7.09 22.41 6.59
CA PRO A 23 -6.83 23.13 7.82
C PRO A 23 -6.76 22.18 9.02
N GLY A 24 -5.83 22.42 9.95
CA GLY A 24 -5.58 21.57 11.12
C GLY A 24 -4.74 20.34 10.87
N VAL A 25 -4.42 20.01 9.61
CA VAL A 25 -3.48 18.93 9.28
C VAL A 25 -2.06 19.51 9.22
N SER A 26 -1.16 18.95 10.00
CA SER A 26 0.24 19.39 10.02
C SER A 26 1.20 18.25 10.37
N MET A 27 2.45 18.41 9.97
CA MET A 27 3.54 17.53 10.33
C MET A 27 4.74 18.34 10.85
N THR A 28 5.31 17.91 11.95
CA THR A 28 6.59 18.42 12.45
C THR A 28 7.56 17.26 12.59
N ARG A 29 8.78 17.42 12.09
CA ARG A 29 9.80 16.37 12.09
C ARG A 29 11.15 16.89 12.52
N PHE A 30 11.81 16.13 13.40
CA PHE A 30 13.20 16.29 13.79
C PHE A 30 13.99 15.07 13.33
N ASN A 31 15.14 15.28 12.71
CA ASN A 31 16.05 14.23 12.29
C ASN A 31 17.43 14.50 12.85
N LEU A 32 18.06 13.45 13.36
CA LEU A 32 19.49 13.44 13.73
C LEU A 32 20.16 12.32 12.94
N THR A 33 21.24 12.65 12.26
CA THR A 33 22.15 11.68 11.68
C THR A 33 23.55 11.95 12.20
N SER A 34 24.17 10.95 12.81
CA SER A 34 25.56 11.00 13.24
C SER A 34 26.28 9.75 12.73
N LYS A 35 27.33 9.94 11.97
CA LYS A 35 28.20 8.87 11.50
C LYS A 35 29.62 9.22 11.89
N THR A 36 30.29 8.35 12.64
CA THR A 36 31.66 8.54 13.04
C THR A 36 32.42 7.27 12.77
N SER A 37 33.55 7.38 12.10
CA SER A 37 34.47 6.26 11.95
C SER A 37 35.85 6.66 12.42
N TYR A 38 36.54 5.71 13.03
CA TYR A 38 37.83 5.90 13.60
C TYR A 38 38.79 4.76 13.22
N GLN A 39 39.89 5.11 12.57
CA GLN A 39 40.96 4.18 12.25
C GLN A 39 41.86 4.07 13.45
N ILE A 40 41.74 2.99 14.24
CA ILE A 40 42.51 2.77 15.47
C ILE A 40 43.98 2.51 15.12
N ASN A 41 44.20 1.65 14.13
CA ASN A 41 45.52 1.34 13.60
C ASN A 41 45.36 0.89 12.13
N LYS A 42 46.42 0.42 11.47
CA LYS A 42 46.41 -0.01 10.08
C LYS A 42 45.44 -1.19 9.80
N ILE A 43 45.16 -1.97 10.86
CA ILE A 43 44.34 -3.20 10.73
C ILE A 43 42.88 -2.94 11.14
N LEU A 44 42.65 -2.15 12.20
CA LEU A 44 41.33 -2.02 12.84
C LEU A 44 40.73 -0.63 12.60
N LYS A 45 39.55 -0.64 11.98
CA LYS A 45 38.65 0.51 11.88
C LYS A 45 37.32 0.18 12.57
N ILE A 46 36.83 1.11 13.37
CA ILE A 46 35.54 1.04 14.01
C ILE A 46 34.65 2.18 13.53
N GLY A 47 33.36 1.96 13.46
CA GLY A 47 32.36 2.94 13.05
C GLY A 47 31.13 2.86 13.92
N VAL A 48 30.49 4.01 14.10
CA VAL A 48 29.18 4.12 14.74
C VAL A 48 28.32 5.04 13.89
N SER A 49 27.16 4.56 13.50
CA SER A 49 26.15 5.36 12.81
C SER A 49 24.88 5.39 13.65
N ILE A 50 24.37 6.58 13.92
CA ILE A 50 23.15 6.81 14.67
C ILE A 50 22.18 7.60 13.80
N PHE A 51 20.96 7.13 13.68
CA PHE A 51 19.87 7.80 13.03
C PHE A 51 18.71 7.87 14.02
N ALA A 52 18.25 9.07 14.32
CA ALA A 52 17.07 9.27 15.14
C ALA A 52 16.11 10.21 14.41
N ASN A 53 14.85 9.88 14.48
CA ASN A 53 13.76 10.66 13.88
C ASN A 53 12.61 10.75 14.89
N ARG A 54 12.04 11.94 15.03
CA ARG A 54 10.77 12.11 15.73
C ARG A 54 9.85 12.94 14.86
N ARG A 55 8.70 12.37 14.52
CA ARG A 55 7.66 13.00 13.70
C ARG A 55 6.36 13.07 14.50
N LYS A 56 5.79 14.26 14.57
CA LYS A 56 4.46 14.51 15.12
C LYS A 56 3.56 14.89 13.96
N ASN A 57 2.50 14.13 13.74
CA ASN A 57 1.44 14.42 12.79
C ASN A 57 0.19 14.82 13.56
N GLN A 58 -0.44 15.89 13.12
CA GLN A 58 -1.77 16.31 13.54
C GLN A 58 -2.74 16.05 12.40
N ASN A 59 -3.87 15.43 12.69
CA ASN A 59 -4.87 15.08 11.68
C ASN A 59 -6.28 15.34 12.22
N PHE A 60 -7.30 15.26 11.36
CA PHE A 60 -8.69 15.21 11.83
C PHE A 60 -9.09 13.77 12.17
N VAL A 61 -10.11 13.63 13.03
CA VAL A 61 -10.72 12.32 13.30
C VAL A 61 -11.74 12.02 12.20
N SER A 62 -11.65 10.85 11.56
CA SER A 62 -12.63 10.43 10.57
C SER A 62 -13.87 9.84 11.24
N ASP A 63 -15.05 10.28 10.82
CA ASP A 63 -16.31 9.65 11.16
C ASP A 63 -16.64 8.49 10.22
N LYS A 64 -17.66 7.70 10.56
CA LYS A 64 -18.12 6.53 9.80
C LYS A 64 -18.53 6.87 8.35
N TYR A 65 -18.99 8.09 8.10
CA TYR A 65 -19.54 8.54 6.81
C TYR A 65 -18.56 9.42 6.01
N GLY A 66 -17.44 9.81 6.62
CA GLY A 66 -16.40 10.64 6.02
C GLY A 66 -16.68 12.14 5.98
N TYR A 67 -17.75 12.61 6.61
CA TYR A 67 -18.13 14.03 6.59
C TYR A 67 -17.21 14.93 7.42
N SER A 68 -16.51 14.38 8.41
CA SER A 68 -15.47 15.11 9.14
C SER A 68 -14.26 15.48 8.28
N ASN A 69 -14.14 14.91 7.05
CA ASN A 69 -13.20 15.40 6.05
C ASN A 69 -13.71 16.71 5.43
N PRO A 70 -13.07 17.87 5.69
CA PRO A 70 -13.57 19.16 5.22
C PRO A 70 -13.65 19.27 3.70
N VAL A 71 -12.76 18.60 2.96
CA VAL A 71 -12.77 18.59 1.49
C VAL A 71 -13.95 17.79 0.94
N PHE A 72 -14.27 16.67 1.57
CA PHE A 72 -15.45 15.89 1.20
C PHE A 72 -16.73 16.64 1.53
N TYR A 73 -16.85 17.16 2.77
CA TYR A 73 -18.01 17.90 3.20
C TYR A 73 -18.27 19.15 2.35
N SER A 74 -17.25 19.94 2.02
CA SER A 74 -17.39 21.14 1.20
C SER A 74 -17.95 20.89 -0.21
N ARG A 75 -17.82 19.67 -0.73
CA ARG A 75 -18.38 19.28 -2.04
C ARG A 75 -19.85 18.87 -1.97
N THR A 76 -20.31 18.43 -0.82
CA THR A 76 -21.64 17.85 -0.61
C THR A 76 -22.57 18.74 0.22
N ALA A 77 -22.02 19.65 1.00
CA ALA A 77 -22.79 20.57 1.83
C ALA A 77 -23.76 21.44 1.01
N ASN A 78 -24.90 21.77 1.59
CA ASN A 78 -25.82 22.76 1.02
C ASN A 78 -25.10 24.10 0.92
N PRO A 79 -25.00 24.75 -0.27
CA PRO A 79 -24.31 26.02 -0.43
C PRO A 79 -25.00 27.20 0.30
N TYR A 80 -26.24 27.03 0.74
CA TYR A 80 -26.99 28.04 1.55
C TYR A 80 -26.92 27.75 3.05
N PHE A 81 -26.24 26.69 3.48
CA PHE A 81 -26.08 26.35 4.88
C PHE A 81 -25.07 27.30 5.57
N TYR A 82 -25.46 27.90 6.67
CA TYR A 82 -24.60 28.71 7.54
C TYR A 82 -24.25 27.88 8.78
N PRO A 83 -22.95 27.64 9.06
CA PRO A 83 -22.55 26.84 10.21
C PRO A 83 -22.68 27.51 11.57
N TYR A 84 -22.99 28.83 11.61
CA TYR A 84 -23.20 29.60 12.80
C TYR A 84 -24.47 30.47 12.66
N ASP A 85 -25.19 30.66 13.76
CA ASP A 85 -26.27 31.66 13.84
C ASP A 85 -25.73 33.07 14.08
N ALA A 86 -26.64 34.04 14.23
CA ALA A 86 -26.28 35.45 14.47
C ALA A 86 -25.57 35.66 15.81
N GLU A 87 -25.83 34.82 16.80
CA GLU A 87 -25.20 34.79 18.13
C GLU A 87 -23.92 33.97 18.19
N HIS A 88 -23.45 33.43 17.04
CA HIS A 88 -22.24 32.59 16.93
C HIS A 88 -22.39 31.21 17.58
N ASN A 89 -23.60 30.68 17.74
CA ASN A 89 -23.83 29.31 18.13
C ASN A 89 -23.75 28.38 16.88
N TYR A 90 -23.39 27.11 17.07
CA TYR A 90 -23.37 26.15 15.99
C TYR A 90 -24.76 25.90 15.41
N GLN A 91 -24.90 26.00 14.10
CA GLN A 91 -26.04 25.49 13.36
C GLN A 91 -25.70 24.13 12.76
N TYR A 92 -26.68 23.24 12.67
CA TYR A 92 -26.48 21.86 12.26
C TYR A 92 -27.10 21.58 10.90
N ASP A 93 -26.32 20.91 10.07
CA ASP A 93 -26.78 20.30 8.81
C ASP A 93 -27.46 18.96 9.13
N TYR A 94 -28.79 18.93 9.07
CA TYR A 94 -29.59 17.74 9.35
C TYR A 94 -29.77 16.85 8.13
N ASP A 95 -29.47 17.34 6.93
CA ASP A 95 -29.60 16.61 5.68
C ASP A 95 -28.40 15.69 5.41
N ILE A 96 -27.43 15.62 6.35
CA ILE A 96 -26.21 14.86 6.19
C ILE A 96 -26.47 13.34 6.18
N LEU A 97 -27.41 12.87 6.97
CA LEU A 97 -27.88 11.49 6.95
C LEU A 97 -29.30 11.45 6.42
N PRO A 98 -29.64 10.46 5.58
CA PRO A 98 -31.03 10.25 5.20
C PRO A 98 -31.82 9.84 6.44
N GLY A 99 -32.92 10.51 6.70
CA GLY A 99 -33.82 10.25 7.81
C GLY A 99 -34.97 11.22 7.76
N ASP A 100 -36.13 10.82 8.29
CA ASP A 100 -37.39 11.47 8.02
C ASP A 100 -37.64 12.70 8.91
N GLU A 101 -36.87 12.84 9.98
CA GLU A 101 -37.06 14.03 10.88
C GLU A 101 -35.73 14.65 11.29
N PRO A 102 -35.65 15.97 11.35
CA PRO A 102 -34.52 16.70 11.91
C PRO A 102 -34.31 16.28 13.37
N ASP A 103 -33.27 15.51 13.62
CA ASP A 103 -32.89 15.11 14.97
C ASP A 103 -31.53 15.71 15.30
N LEU A 104 -31.44 16.41 16.41
CA LEU A 104 -30.19 17.01 16.90
C LEU A 104 -29.07 15.98 17.03
N LYS A 105 -29.40 14.72 17.31
CA LYS A 105 -28.44 13.63 17.38
C LYS A 105 -27.77 13.36 16.05
N ARG A 106 -28.42 13.63 14.92
CA ARG A 106 -27.93 13.42 13.55
C ARG A 106 -27.41 14.70 12.89
N GLY A 107 -27.63 15.86 13.48
CA GLY A 107 -27.13 17.12 12.96
C GLY A 107 -25.60 17.17 12.94
N PHE A 108 -25.02 17.71 11.87
CA PHE A 108 -23.59 17.84 11.68
C PHE A 108 -23.17 19.30 11.61
N ASN A 109 -22.07 19.63 12.29
CA ASN A 109 -21.39 20.90 12.12
C ASN A 109 -19.87 20.65 12.02
N ILE A 110 -19.27 21.01 10.90
CA ILE A 110 -17.85 20.75 10.63
C ILE A 110 -16.90 21.46 11.59
N PHE A 111 -17.29 22.65 12.08
CA PHE A 111 -16.46 23.43 13.01
C PHE A 111 -16.53 22.82 14.41
N GLU A 112 -17.73 22.47 14.90
CA GLU A 112 -17.90 21.77 16.18
C GLU A 112 -17.12 20.47 16.19
N GLU A 113 -17.21 19.68 15.08
CA GLU A 113 -16.50 18.42 14.95
C GLU A 113 -15.00 18.61 15.05
N ARG A 114 -14.43 19.61 14.38
CA ARG A 114 -13.00 19.86 14.36
C ARG A 114 -12.46 20.50 15.63
N GLU A 115 -13.22 21.33 16.29
CA GLU A 115 -12.83 22.01 17.54
C GLU A 115 -12.90 21.07 18.75
N ASN A 116 -13.74 20.04 18.68
CA ASN A 116 -13.96 19.07 19.77
C ASN A 116 -13.39 17.68 19.47
N THR A 117 -12.51 17.55 18.48
CA THR A 117 -11.77 16.32 18.21
C THR A 117 -10.28 16.59 18.11
N ASP A 118 -9.48 15.59 18.49
CA ASP A 118 -8.03 15.62 18.34
C ASP A 118 -7.53 14.25 17.83
N ASN A 119 -6.53 14.27 16.94
CA ASN A 119 -5.89 13.07 16.41
C ASN A 119 -4.41 13.35 16.19
N GLU A 120 -3.64 13.03 17.19
CA GLU A 120 -2.19 13.18 17.19
C GLU A 120 -1.50 11.83 17.00
N THR A 121 -0.51 11.78 16.11
CA THR A 121 0.35 10.61 15.96
C THR A 121 1.81 11.01 16.11
N ILE A 122 2.49 10.44 17.09
CA ILE A 122 3.92 10.61 17.30
C ILE A 122 4.62 9.34 16.85
N ILE A 123 5.56 9.48 15.91
CA ILE A 123 6.42 8.39 15.45
C ILE A 123 7.86 8.72 15.85
N SER A 124 8.46 7.85 16.63
CA SER A 124 9.85 7.95 17.05
C SER A 124 10.62 6.75 16.52
N SER A 125 11.73 6.99 15.83
CA SER A 125 12.58 5.96 15.26
C SER A 125 14.01 6.16 15.73
N PHE A 126 14.65 5.10 16.17
CA PHE A 126 16.06 5.06 16.52
C PHE A 126 16.72 3.86 15.84
N ASN A 127 17.78 4.13 15.09
CA ASN A 127 18.59 3.10 14.47
C ASN A 127 20.07 3.37 14.76
N SER A 128 20.75 2.39 15.30
CA SER A 128 22.19 2.46 15.59
C SER A 128 22.90 1.28 14.94
N ILE A 129 24.00 1.57 14.28
CA ILE A 129 24.83 0.58 13.59
C ILE A 129 26.25 0.71 14.10
N PHE A 130 26.81 -0.39 14.61
CA PHE A 130 28.18 -0.52 15.03
C PHE A 130 28.93 -1.35 14.00
N ASP A 131 29.94 -0.75 13.38
CA ASP A 131 30.77 -1.36 12.35
C ASP A 131 32.16 -1.63 12.90
N THR A 132 32.69 -2.81 12.64
CA THR A 132 34.09 -3.17 12.88
C THR A 132 34.66 -3.73 11.61
N GLU A 133 35.78 -3.19 11.15
CA GLU A 133 36.51 -3.65 9.98
C GLU A 133 37.94 -4.00 10.38
N LEU A 134 38.34 -5.24 10.08
CA LEU A 134 39.72 -5.73 10.25
C LEU A 134 40.31 -5.93 8.86
N ARG A 135 41.29 -5.15 8.50
CA ARG A 135 42.06 -5.24 7.25
C ARG A 135 43.42 -5.86 7.54
N PHE A 136 43.53 -7.18 7.27
CA PHE A 136 44.76 -7.91 7.53
C PHE A 136 45.89 -7.50 6.59
N ASN A 137 45.53 -7.27 5.33
CA ASN A 137 46.38 -6.77 4.25
C ASN A 137 45.50 -6.12 3.16
N ASP A 138 46.06 -5.80 2.00
CA ASP A 138 45.34 -5.19 0.89
C ASP A 138 44.35 -6.15 0.23
N GLN A 139 44.48 -7.44 0.49
CA GLN A 139 43.66 -8.50 -0.12
C GLN A 139 42.54 -8.99 0.80
N TRP A 140 42.77 -9.08 2.10
CA TRP A 140 41.88 -9.70 3.06
C TRP A 140 41.27 -8.68 4.04
N LYS A 141 39.95 -8.70 4.09
CA LYS A 141 39.16 -7.86 5.01
C LYS A 141 38.09 -8.71 5.70
N LEU A 142 37.94 -8.55 7.00
CA LEU A 142 36.84 -9.09 7.79
C LEU A 142 36.04 -7.90 8.35
N SER A 143 34.72 -7.93 8.21
CA SER A 143 33.84 -6.93 8.77
C SER A 143 32.73 -7.57 9.60
N SER A 144 32.41 -6.92 10.73
CA SER A 144 31.27 -7.26 11.57
C SER A 144 30.41 -6.03 11.78
N GLN A 145 29.12 -6.19 11.70
CA GLN A 145 28.15 -5.12 11.84
C GLN A 145 27.03 -5.56 12.79
N VAL A 146 26.76 -4.77 13.82
CA VAL A 146 25.62 -4.94 14.73
C VAL A 146 24.68 -3.76 14.55
N GLY A 147 23.46 -4.03 14.14
CA GLY A 147 22.40 -3.04 13.98
C GLY A 147 21.32 -3.23 15.05
N ILE A 148 20.91 -2.13 15.66
CA ILE A 148 19.79 -2.08 16.61
C ILE A 148 18.81 -1.06 16.06
N GLN A 149 17.55 -1.47 15.90
CA GLN A 149 16.46 -0.61 15.46
C GLN A 149 15.34 -0.66 16.48
N TRP A 150 14.77 0.50 16.76
CA TRP A 150 13.59 0.67 17.58
C TRP A 150 12.71 1.76 16.97
N ASP A 151 11.47 1.39 16.65
CA ASP A 151 10.45 2.28 16.12
C ASP A 151 9.22 2.21 17.01
N GLN A 152 8.69 3.36 17.38
CA GLN A 152 7.45 3.49 18.13
C GLN A 152 6.52 4.45 17.41
N SER A 153 5.28 4.03 17.21
CA SER A 153 4.17 4.88 16.79
C SER A 153 3.14 4.93 17.92
N SER A 154 2.82 6.11 18.39
CA SER A 154 1.75 6.36 19.36
C SER A 154 0.72 7.28 18.71
N GLN A 155 -0.49 6.77 18.52
CA GLN A 155 -1.61 7.55 18.06
C GLN A 155 -2.59 7.75 19.22
N GLU A 156 -2.91 8.99 19.48
CA GLU A 156 -3.89 9.40 20.49
C GLU A 156 -5.02 10.15 19.80
N GLN A 157 -6.25 9.71 20.07
CA GLN A 157 -7.45 10.34 19.50
C GLN A 157 -8.42 10.70 20.63
N TYR A 158 -8.97 11.88 20.53
CA TYR A 158 -10.05 12.39 21.37
C TYR A 158 -11.25 12.74 20.50
N VAL A 159 -12.44 12.34 20.94
CA VAL A 159 -13.73 12.66 20.33
C VAL A 159 -14.63 13.18 21.44
N GLY A 160 -14.97 14.45 21.35
CA GLY A 160 -15.78 15.15 22.36
C GLY A 160 -17.25 14.69 22.37
N GLU A 161 -17.90 14.79 23.53
CA GLU A 161 -19.27 14.32 23.75
C GLU A 161 -20.29 14.88 22.74
N ASN A 162 -20.17 16.16 22.36
CA ASN A 162 -21.15 16.86 21.51
C ASN A 162 -20.87 16.69 20.00
N THR A 163 -19.78 16.04 19.62
CA THR A 163 -19.45 15.82 18.20
C THR A 163 -20.47 14.90 17.53
N PHE A 164 -20.65 15.09 16.23
CA PHE A 164 -21.47 14.20 15.40
C PHE A 164 -20.98 12.75 15.49
N ASN A 165 -19.65 12.56 15.45
CA ASN A 165 -19.03 11.23 15.56
C ASN A 165 -19.43 10.54 16.87
N MET A 166 -19.30 11.23 18.02
CA MET A 166 -19.65 10.64 19.31
C MET A 166 -21.15 10.40 19.47
N ARG A 167 -21.99 11.31 18.96
CA ARG A 167 -23.45 11.12 18.94
C ARG A 167 -23.83 9.88 18.16
N ASN A 168 -23.24 9.67 16.96
CA ASN A 168 -23.49 8.46 16.18
C ASN A 168 -23.01 7.18 16.89
N ILE A 169 -21.79 7.18 17.46
CA ILE A 169 -21.27 6.04 18.22
C ILE A 169 -22.23 5.66 19.36
N ARG A 170 -22.77 6.67 20.04
CA ARG A 170 -23.68 6.46 21.13
C ARG A 170 -25.05 5.95 20.66
N GLU A 171 -25.63 6.53 19.60
CA GLU A 171 -26.91 6.06 19.03
C GLU A 171 -26.77 4.65 18.43
N ASP A 172 -25.67 4.33 17.74
CA ASP A 172 -25.36 2.97 17.26
C ASP A 172 -25.18 1.94 18.40
N SER A 173 -25.11 2.42 19.65
CA SER A 173 -25.01 1.61 20.88
C SER A 173 -26.34 1.47 21.63
N SER A 174 -27.44 2.06 21.11
CA SER A 174 -28.77 1.94 21.69
C SER A 174 -29.27 0.50 21.59
N TYR A 175 -29.92 0.03 22.65
CA TYR A 175 -30.51 -1.32 22.68
C TYR A 175 -31.94 -1.34 23.21
N ASP A 176 -32.41 -0.24 23.78
CA ASP A 176 -33.78 0.00 24.23
C ASP A 176 -34.02 1.50 24.30
N GLU A 177 -35.25 1.95 24.48
CA GLU A 177 -35.59 3.35 24.60
C GLU A 177 -34.74 4.03 25.68
N ASN A 178 -33.93 5.00 25.26
CA ASN A 178 -33.01 5.77 26.11
C ASN A 178 -31.94 4.93 26.86
N GLN A 179 -31.70 3.69 26.44
CA GLN A 179 -30.67 2.83 27.01
C GLN A 179 -29.54 2.58 26.01
N TYR A 180 -28.31 2.81 26.46
CA TYR A 180 -27.12 2.78 25.60
C TYR A 180 -26.01 1.96 26.23
N ILE A 181 -25.28 1.22 25.43
CA ILE A 181 -24.05 0.55 25.86
C ILE A 181 -22.97 1.57 26.16
N VAL A 182 -22.82 2.59 25.27
CA VAL A 182 -21.83 3.65 25.42
C VAL A 182 -22.40 4.78 26.31
N PRO A 183 -21.76 5.08 27.45
CA PRO A 183 -22.23 6.10 28.39
C PRO A 183 -22.05 7.50 27.80
N LYS A 184 -22.77 8.47 28.41
CA LYS A 184 -22.64 9.88 28.07
C LYS A 184 -21.25 10.40 28.44
N GLY A 185 -20.61 11.10 27.51
CA GLY A 185 -19.26 11.65 27.54
C GLY A 185 -18.55 11.45 26.22
N GLY A 186 -17.30 11.86 26.14
CA GLY A 186 -16.46 11.67 24.96
C GLY A 186 -15.87 10.26 24.84
N MET A 187 -15.00 10.08 23.86
CA MET A 187 -14.18 8.89 23.66
C MET A 187 -12.71 9.28 23.57
N HIS A 188 -11.85 8.53 24.22
CA HIS A 188 -10.41 8.67 24.15
C HIS A 188 -9.77 7.33 23.77
N THR A 189 -8.97 7.30 22.71
CA THR A 189 -8.31 6.08 22.26
C THR A 189 -6.82 6.30 22.13
N VAL A 190 -6.04 5.27 22.51
CA VAL A 190 -4.59 5.24 22.35
C VAL A 190 -4.21 3.96 21.62
N ASN A 191 -3.48 4.11 20.53
CA ASN A 191 -2.94 3.00 19.75
C ASN A 191 -1.41 3.10 19.70
N ASN A 192 -0.74 2.19 20.39
CA ASN A 192 0.72 2.09 20.44
C ASN A 192 1.19 0.90 19.59
N ALA A 193 2.14 1.13 18.71
CA ALA A 193 2.83 0.10 17.96
C ALA A 193 4.33 0.26 18.16
N THR A 194 5.01 -0.81 18.57
CA THR A 194 6.46 -0.82 18.76
C THR A 194 7.08 -1.94 17.93
N THR A 195 8.09 -1.60 17.15
CA THR A 195 8.92 -2.55 16.41
C THR A 195 10.35 -2.45 16.93
N SER A 196 10.92 -3.58 17.34
CA SER A 196 12.33 -3.67 17.75
C SER A 196 13.02 -4.72 16.89
N GLN A 197 14.24 -4.44 16.45
CA GLN A 197 15.02 -5.37 15.66
C GLN A 197 16.50 -5.33 16.07
N ILE A 198 17.11 -6.49 16.13
CA ILE A 198 18.56 -6.65 16.21
C ILE A 198 19.03 -7.45 15.02
N THR A 199 20.12 -6.98 14.41
CA THR A 199 20.76 -7.64 13.27
C THR A 199 22.26 -7.77 13.56
N TRP A 200 22.82 -8.94 13.40
CA TRP A 200 24.25 -9.17 13.44
C TRP A 200 24.72 -9.81 12.15
N LYS A 201 25.69 -9.19 11.51
CA LYS A 201 26.27 -9.59 10.24
C LYS A 201 27.79 -9.69 10.37
N VAL A 202 28.34 -10.78 9.85
CA VAL A 202 29.80 -10.98 9.76
C VAL A 202 30.12 -11.41 8.34
N GLN A 203 31.13 -10.81 7.72
CA GLN A 203 31.55 -11.15 6.36
C GLN A 203 33.06 -11.00 6.17
N GLY A 204 33.66 -11.96 5.47
CA GLY A 204 35.02 -11.92 4.97
C GLY A 204 35.05 -11.56 3.49
N GLU A 205 36.00 -10.78 3.07
CA GLU A 205 36.21 -10.38 1.69
C GLU A 205 37.66 -10.63 1.29
N TYR A 206 37.84 -11.22 0.12
CA TYR A 206 39.12 -11.36 -0.54
C TYR A 206 39.06 -10.64 -1.89
N LYS A 207 40.04 -9.77 -2.15
CA LYS A 207 40.19 -9.07 -3.43
C LYS A 207 41.65 -9.08 -3.83
N ASN A 208 41.92 -9.50 -5.06
CA ASN A 208 43.29 -9.48 -5.60
C ASN A 208 43.27 -9.36 -7.11
N THR A 209 44.25 -8.66 -7.65
CA THR A 209 44.53 -8.57 -9.08
C THR A 209 45.87 -9.23 -9.39
N PHE A 210 45.87 -10.29 -10.18
CA PHE A 210 47.06 -11.04 -10.57
C PHE A 210 47.51 -10.57 -11.95
N ASN A 211 48.78 -10.27 -12.09
CA ASN A 211 49.42 -9.86 -13.33
C ASN A 211 48.71 -8.71 -14.07
N ASP A 212 47.99 -7.84 -13.35
CA ASP A 212 47.17 -6.76 -13.90
C ASP A 212 46.13 -7.21 -14.93
N ILE A 213 45.85 -8.50 -15.00
CA ILE A 213 44.98 -9.15 -16.01
C ILE A 213 43.77 -9.80 -15.33
N HIS A 214 43.97 -10.44 -14.18
CA HIS A 214 42.98 -11.28 -13.51
C HIS A 214 42.53 -10.58 -12.21
N ASP A 215 41.34 -10.02 -12.18
CA ASP A 215 40.76 -9.43 -10.98
C ASP A 215 39.75 -10.41 -10.38
N ILE A 216 39.99 -10.79 -9.12
CA ILE A 216 39.16 -11.74 -8.35
C ILE A 216 38.68 -11.05 -7.11
N GLN A 217 37.36 -11.10 -6.90
CA GLN A 217 36.74 -10.66 -5.65
C GLN A 217 35.80 -11.77 -5.15
N ILE A 218 35.96 -12.16 -3.88
CA ILE A 218 35.12 -13.16 -3.23
C ILE A 218 34.70 -12.61 -1.88
N MET A 219 33.46 -12.77 -1.54
CA MET A 219 32.91 -12.41 -0.23
C MET A 219 32.05 -13.56 0.28
N ALA A 220 32.19 -13.90 1.57
CA ALA A 220 31.33 -14.86 2.24
C ALA A 220 30.93 -14.30 3.62
N GLY A 221 29.70 -14.57 4.02
CA GLY A 221 29.20 -14.03 5.28
C GLY A 221 27.98 -14.75 5.83
N SER A 222 27.63 -14.34 7.03
CA SER A 222 26.43 -14.78 7.76
C SER A 222 25.73 -13.57 8.34
N GLU A 223 24.40 -13.66 8.43
CA GLU A 223 23.53 -12.66 9.05
C GLU A 223 22.49 -13.37 9.90
N ILE A 224 22.31 -12.85 11.13
CA ILE A 224 21.23 -13.25 12.03
C ILE A 224 20.41 -12.00 12.33
N ARG A 225 19.09 -12.12 12.22
CA ARG A 225 18.15 -11.03 12.49
C ARG A 225 16.99 -11.54 13.31
N LYS A 226 16.64 -10.79 14.36
CA LYS A 226 15.47 -11.03 15.17
C LYS A 226 14.68 -9.74 15.31
N ASN A 227 13.37 -9.81 15.14
CA ASN A 227 12.47 -8.68 15.27
C ASN A 227 11.28 -9.03 16.13
N TRP A 228 10.80 -8.02 16.86
CA TRP A 228 9.63 -8.06 17.72
C TRP A 228 8.68 -6.95 17.29
N TYR A 229 7.43 -7.29 17.18
CA TYR A 229 6.34 -6.36 16.92
C TYR A 229 5.30 -6.48 18.02
N ASN A 230 4.95 -5.37 18.63
CA ASN A 230 3.96 -5.29 19.70
C ASN A 230 3.00 -4.15 19.40
N THR A 231 1.70 -4.42 19.41
CA THR A 231 0.67 -3.39 19.35
C THR A 231 -0.20 -3.44 20.59
N GLN A 232 -0.65 -2.29 21.03
CA GLN A 232 -1.57 -2.13 22.13
C GLN A 232 -2.56 -1.03 21.83
N PHE A 233 -3.82 -1.37 21.80
CA PHE A 233 -4.93 -0.44 21.64
C PHE A 233 -5.70 -0.38 22.97
N THR A 234 -6.07 0.84 23.37
CA THR A 234 -6.97 1.09 24.50
C THR A 234 -8.01 2.11 24.09
N ALA A 235 -9.26 1.92 24.54
CA ALA A 235 -10.35 2.85 24.34
C ALA A 235 -11.06 3.13 25.67
N GLY A 236 -11.30 4.40 25.94
CA GLY A 236 -12.07 4.86 27.08
C GLY A 236 -13.30 5.61 26.61
N TYR A 237 -14.47 5.13 27.00
CA TYR A 237 -15.75 5.76 26.68
C TYR A 237 -16.27 6.56 27.87
N GLY A 238 -17.19 7.49 27.61
CA GLY A 238 -17.66 8.43 28.63
C GLY A 238 -16.54 9.32 29.20
N TYR A 239 -15.53 9.58 28.35
CA TYR A 239 -14.34 10.34 28.73
C TYR A 239 -14.67 11.80 28.98
N ASP A 240 -14.14 12.33 30.10
CA ASP A 240 -14.20 13.74 30.46
C ASP A 240 -12.78 14.33 30.37
N PRO A 241 -12.50 15.26 29.45
CA PRO A 241 -11.16 15.84 29.27
C PRO A 241 -10.72 16.75 30.44
N LYS A 242 -11.64 17.15 31.33
CA LYS A 242 -11.31 17.96 32.53
C LYS A 242 -10.79 17.10 33.68
N THR A 243 -11.40 15.94 33.87
CA THR A 243 -11.05 15.01 34.96
C THR A 243 -10.12 13.88 34.50
N LEU A 244 -9.94 13.69 33.19
CA LEU A 244 -9.17 12.62 32.56
C LEU A 244 -9.67 11.23 32.94
N THR A 245 -10.98 11.11 33.20
CA THR A 245 -11.64 9.86 33.63
C THR A 245 -12.57 9.34 32.55
N THR A 246 -12.87 8.04 32.62
CA THR A 246 -13.83 7.35 31.75
C THR A 246 -14.96 6.77 32.58
N LYS A 247 -16.07 6.43 31.94
CA LYS A 247 -17.21 5.73 32.56
C LYS A 247 -17.28 4.29 32.05
N PRO A 248 -17.77 3.34 32.86
CA PRO A 248 -17.90 1.95 32.41
C PRO A 248 -18.96 1.83 31.30
N LEU A 249 -18.71 0.92 30.37
CA LEU A 249 -19.67 0.48 29.36
C LEU A 249 -20.77 -0.37 30.00
N ASN A 250 -21.98 -0.29 29.46
CA ASN A 250 -23.11 -1.12 29.88
C ASN A 250 -23.18 -2.39 28.99
N ILE A 251 -22.17 -3.24 29.08
CA ILE A 251 -22.06 -4.48 28.31
C ILE A 251 -23.12 -5.48 28.77
N ARG A 252 -23.93 -6.00 27.84
CA ARG A 252 -25.03 -6.93 28.10
C ARG A 252 -24.68 -8.37 27.67
N ASN A 253 -23.81 -8.51 26.68
CA ASN A 253 -23.45 -9.80 26.08
C ASN A 253 -22.07 -9.71 25.40
N ASP A 254 -21.56 -10.85 24.93
CA ASP A 254 -20.24 -10.97 24.32
C ASP A 254 -20.12 -10.19 22.99
N LYS A 255 -21.22 -10.07 22.22
CA LYS A 255 -21.23 -9.29 20.98
C LYS A 255 -21.00 -7.80 21.26
N ASP A 256 -21.58 -7.28 22.36
CA ASP A 256 -21.34 -5.91 22.80
C ASP A 256 -19.87 -5.75 23.23
N ALA A 257 -19.33 -6.71 24.00
CA ALA A 257 -17.93 -6.70 24.43
C ALA A 257 -16.96 -6.80 23.24
N GLU A 258 -17.30 -7.55 22.20
CA GLU A 258 -16.51 -7.67 20.99
C GLU A 258 -16.56 -6.38 20.13
N LYS A 259 -17.74 -5.77 20.01
CA LYS A 259 -17.93 -4.52 19.25
C LYS A 259 -17.22 -3.33 19.92
N TYR A 260 -17.28 -3.23 21.26
CA TYR A 260 -16.72 -2.11 22.02
C TYR A 260 -15.49 -2.52 22.84
N LYS A 261 -14.48 -3.06 22.16
CA LYS A 261 -13.23 -3.51 22.80
C LYS A 261 -12.53 -2.36 23.51
N LEU A 262 -12.29 -2.53 24.82
CA LEU A 262 -11.55 -1.54 25.63
C LEU A 262 -10.04 -1.71 25.53
N HIS A 263 -9.58 -2.92 25.26
CA HIS A 263 -8.16 -3.23 25.18
C HIS A 263 -7.91 -4.38 24.20
N THR A 264 -6.93 -4.21 23.33
CA THR A 264 -6.38 -5.29 22.52
C THR A 264 -4.86 -5.21 22.52
N LYS A 265 -4.22 -6.39 22.51
CA LYS A 265 -2.77 -6.49 22.43
C LYS A 265 -2.39 -7.58 21.44
N THR A 266 -1.44 -7.28 20.55
CA THR A 266 -0.82 -8.29 19.70
C THR A 266 0.69 -8.32 19.92
N TYR A 267 1.27 -9.50 19.81
CA TYR A 267 2.70 -9.70 19.91
C TYR A 267 3.13 -10.68 18.84
N GLN A 268 4.16 -10.33 18.09
CA GLN A 268 4.74 -11.16 17.05
C GLN A 268 6.25 -11.11 17.15
N GLU A 269 6.89 -12.25 17.03
CA GLU A 269 8.33 -12.42 17.04
C GLU A 269 8.75 -13.25 15.82
N ASN A 270 9.82 -12.84 15.14
CA ASN A 270 10.35 -13.57 13.99
C ASN A 270 11.87 -13.54 14.02
N ALA A 271 12.48 -14.66 13.64
CA ALA A 271 13.91 -14.85 13.55
C ALA A 271 14.33 -15.33 12.17
N PHE A 272 15.46 -14.83 11.69
CA PHE A 272 16.03 -15.16 10.40
C PHE A 272 17.52 -15.44 10.55
N ALA A 273 18.01 -16.44 9.82
CA ALA A 273 19.42 -16.76 9.69
C ALA A 273 19.77 -16.95 8.22
N SER A 274 20.85 -16.35 7.79
CA SER A 274 21.26 -16.36 6.39
C SER A 274 22.75 -16.63 6.27
N PHE A 275 23.14 -17.42 5.27
CA PHE A 275 24.51 -17.65 4.85
C PHE A 275 24.63 -17.30 3.37
N TYR A 276 25.64 -16.54 3.00
CA TYR A 276 25.81 -16.10 1.63
C TYR A 276 27.27 -16.07 1.20
N THR A 277 27.45 -16.26 -0.11
CA THR A 277 28.72 -16.02 -0.77
C THR A 277 28.48 -15.36 -2.12
N THR A 278 29.37 -14.46 -2.49
CA THR A 278 29.40 -13.84 -3.81
C THR A 278 30.82 -13.89 -4.36
N GLY A 279 30.94 -14.04 -5.66
CA GLY A 279 32.23 -13.99 -6.32
C GLY A 279 32.14 -13.30 -7.67
N SER A 280 33.19 -12.58 -8.04
CA SER A 280 33.37 -12.07 -9.40
C SER A 280 34.79 -12.25 -9.86
N TYR A 281 34.91 -12.57 -11.15
CA TYR A 281 36.17 -12.68 -11.85
C TYR A 281 36.13 -11.83 -13.13
N SER A 282 37.12 -10.94 -13.27
CA SER A 282 37.27 -10.13 -14.46
C SER A 282 38.59 -10.41 -15.15
N PHE A 283 38.53 -10.68 -16.45
CA PHE A 283 39.68 -10.96 -17.31
C PHE A 283 39.96 -9.76 -18.22
N MET A 284 41.18 -9.22 -18.15
CA MET A 284 41.65 -8.07 -18.91
C MET A 284 40.72 -6.83 -18.84
N SER A 285 39.92 -6.72 -17.78
CA SER A 285 38.85 -5.68 -17.67
C SER A 285 37.87 -5.68 -18.85
N ARG A 286 37.76 -6.79 -19.60
CA ARG A 286 36.88 -7.01 -20.76
C ARG A 286 35.72 -7.92 -20.45
N TYR A 287 36.01 -9.07 -19.85
CA TYR A 287 35.06 -10.13 -19.56
C TYR A 287 34.91 -10.26 -18.05
N THR A 288 33.74 -10.08 -17.53
CA THR A 288 33.46 -10.26 -16.10
C THR A 288 32.37 -11.32 -15.94
N ILE A 289 32.61 -12.30 -15.09
CA ILE A 289 31.63 -13.29 -14.66
C ILE A 289 31.45 -13.10 -13.17
N GLY A 290 30.19 -13.01 -12.72
CA GLY A 290 29.82 -12.90 -11.31
C GLY A 290 28.78 -13.94 -10.93
N GLY A 291 28.79 -14.33 -9.67
CA GLY A 291 27.79 -15.22 -9.12
C GLY A 291 27.58 -15.02 -7.63
N SER A 292 26.39 -15.36 -7.16
CA SER A 292 26.06 -15.37 -5.73
C SER A 292 25.21 -16.59 -5.38
N VAL A 293 25.37 -17.06 -4.15
CA VAL A 293 24.51 -18.05 -3.52
C VAL A 293 24.18 -17.55 -2.12
N ARG A 294 22.90 -17.63 -1.74
CA ARG A 294 22.44 -17.30 -0.40
C ARG A 294 21.42 -18.35 0.05
N MET A 295 21.53 -18.77 1.29
CA MET A 295 20.60 -19.66 1.96
C MET A 295 19.93 -18.90 3.10
N ASP A 296 18.63 -18.69 2.99
CA ASP A 296 17.85 -18.00 4.00
C ASP A 296 16.94 -19.00 4.74
N GLY A 297 16.98 -18.96 6.06
CA GLY A 297 16.10 -19.68 6.96
C GLY A 297 15.25 -18.72 7.79
N SER A 298 14.02 -19.11 8.09
CA SER A 298 13.08 -18.37 8.95
C SER A 298 12.33 -19.33 9.86
N ASP A 299 11.94 -18.85 11.02
CA ASP A 299 11.03 -19.56 11.95
C ASP A 299 9.55 -19.56 11.48
N LEU A 300 9.22 -18.71 10.50
CA LEU A 300 7.86 -18.62 9.94
C LEU A 300 7.44 -19.87 9.15
N PHE A 301 8.40 -20.53 8.49
CA PHE A 301 8.15 -21.74 7.69
C PHE A 301 9.08 -22.88 8.11
N GLY A 302 8.67 -24.10 7.79
CA GLY A 302 9.58 -25.24 7.96
C GLY A 302 9.11 -26.26 8.99
N VAL A 303 7.82 -26.53 9.03
CA VAL A 303 7.30 -27.80 9.61
C VAL A 303 7.98 -28.96 8.88
N ASP A 304 8.02 -28.92 7.55
CA ASP A 304 8.85 -29.85 6.77
C ASP A 304 10.27 -29.27 6.57
N LYS A 305 11.29 -30.00 7.01
CA LYS A 305 12.72 -29.62 6.94
C LYS A 305 13.16 -29.23 5.52
N LYS A 306 12.55 -29.80 4.49
CA LYS A 306 12.81 -29.52 3.07
C LYS A 306 12.52 -28.07 2.68
N TYR A 307 11.56 -27.43 3.33
CA TYR A 307 11.09 -26.08 2.99
C TYR A 307 11.59 -25.00 3.95
N ARG A 308 12.40 -25.37 4.95
CA ARG A 308 12.95 -24.45 5.95
C ARG A 308 13.94 -23.44 5.35
N TYR A 309 14.75 -23.91 4.40
CA TYR A 309 15.77 -23.08 3.76
C TYR A 309 15.47 -22.93 2.27
N LEU A 310 15.52 -21.69 1.78
CA LEU A 310 15.47 -21.41 0.35
C LEU A 310 16.87 -21.07 -0.16
N PRO A 311 17.50 -21.90 -1.00
CA PRO A 311 18.68 -21.50 -1.74
C PRO A 311 18.28 -20.54 -2.87
N ILE A 312 18.78 -19.31 -2.82
CA ILE A 312 18.68 -18.32 -3.87
C ILE A 312 20.07 -18.12 -4.48
N TYR A 313 20.10 -17.86 -5.77
CA TYR A 313 21.37 -17.72 -6.48
C TYR A 313 21.23 -16.76 -7.65
N SER A 314 22.37 -16.21 -8.07
CA SER A 314 22.45 -15.42 -9.29
C SER A 314 23.74 -15.72 -10.04
N ILE A 315 23.68 -15.55 -11.36
CA ILE A 315 24.84 -15.56 -12.24
C ILE A 315 24.74 -14.36 -13.17
N SER A 316 25.88 -13.73 -13.45
CA SER A 316 25.94 -12.59 -14.35
C SER A 316 27.19 -12.64 -15.21
N GLY A 317 27.10 -12.12 -16.42
CA GLY A 317 28.19 -11.91 -17.33
C GLY A 317 28.19 -10.50 -17.90
N MET A 318 29.35 -9.90 -18.06
CA MET A 318 29.53 -8.61 -18.72
C MET A 318 30.66 -8.70 -19.73
N TRP A 319 30.38 -8.26 -20.92
CA TRP A 319 31.39 -8.01 -21.95
C TRP A 319 31.54 -6.51 -22.18
N ARG A 320 32.70 -5.99 -21.81
CA ARG A 320 33.05 -4.58 -22.09
C ARG A 320 33.74 -4.50 -23.45
N ALA A 321 32.95 -4.45 -24.49
CA ALA A 321 33.41 -4.44 -25.88
C ALA A 321 34.29 -3.23 -26.21
N SER A 322 34.08 -2.08 -25.53
CA SER A 322 34.93 -0.89 -25.71
C SER A 322 36.40 -1.13 -25.37
N ASN A 323 36.73 -2.15 -24.55
CA ASN A 323 38.12 -2.52 -24.26
C ASN A 323 38.76 -3.47 -25.28
N GLU A 324 38.01 -3.86 -26.33
CA GLU A 324 38.55 -4.68 -27.40
C GLU A 324 39.37 -3.87 -28.40
N PRO A 325 40.51 -4.38 -28.91
CA PRO A 325 41.38 -3.64 -29.84
C PRO A 325 40.66 -3.13 -31.10
N PHE A 326 39.66 -3.89 -31.57
CA PHE A 326 38.91 -3.52 -32.77
C PHE A 326 37.91 -2.39 -32.51
N ILE A 327 37.39 -2.22 -31.29
CA ILE A 327 36.51 -1.09 -30.91
C ILE A 327 37.34 0.13 -30.51
N GLN A 328 38.48 -0.04 -29.86
CA GLN A 328 39.37 1.06 -29.45
C GLN A 328 39.86 1.91 -30.63
N ARG A 329 39.74 1.43 -31.88
CA ARG A 329 40.02 2.20 -33.10
C ARG A 329 39.01 3.35 -33.30
N TYR A 330 37.82 3.21 -32.76
CA TYR A 330 36.75 4.20 -32.87
C TYR A 330 36.78 5.11 -31.64
N LYS A 331 37.61 6.18 -31.71
CA LYS A 331 37.84 7.11 -30.59
C LYS A 331 36.61 7.84 -30.08
N TRP A 332 35.51 7.81 -30.81
CA TRP A 332 34.25 8.41 -30.40
C TRP A 332 33.40 7.52 -29.48
N ILE A 333 33.77 6.24 -29.33
CA ILE A 333 33.14 5.29 -28.42
C ILE A 333 33.94 5.28 -27.11
N ASP A 334 33.34 5.76 -26.02
CA ASP A 334 33.96 5.80 -24.70
C ASP A 334 33.69 4.53 -23.91
N ASN A 335 32.47 4.00 -23.99
CA ASN A 335 32.08 2.77 -23.34
C ASN A 335 31.04 2.02 -24.18
N LEU A 336 31.23 0.73 -24.30
CA LEU A 336 30.27 -0.21 -24.86
C LEU A 336 30.34 -1.50 -24.04
N ALA A 337 29.30 -1.78 -23.26
CA ALA A 337 29.23 -3.00 -22.46
C ALA A 337 27.88 -3.69 -22.64
N ILE A 338 27.91 -5.00 -22.74
CA ILE A 338 26.72 -5.87 -22.75
C ILE A 338 26.71 -6.65 -21.45
N ARG A 339 25.56 -6.64 -20.78
CA ARG A 339 25.34 -7.31 -19.51
C ARG A 339 24.25 -8.36 -19.66
N LEU A 340 24.48 -9.52 -19.08
CA LEU A 340 23.50 -10.59 -18.97
C LEU A 340 23.44 -11.04 -17.52
N SER A 341 22.23 -11.21 -16.98
CA SER A 341 22.10 -11.81 -15.65
C SER A 341 20.85 -12.68 -15.55
N TYR A 342 20.99 -13.69 -14.72
CA TYR A 342 19.91 -14.57 -14.27
C TYR A 342 20.00 -14.69 -12.76
N GLY A 343 18.84 -14.59 -12.06
CA GLY A 343 18.80 -14.77 -10.62
C GLY A 343 17.46 -15.31 -10.14
N LEU A 344 17.52 -16.06 -9.05
CA LEU A 344 16.36 -16.52 -8.30
C LEU A 344 16.30 -15.72 -6.99
N GLN A 345 15.15 -15.09 -6.73
CA GLN A 345 14.85 -14.38 -5.49
C GLN A 345 13.75 -15.12 -4.73
N GLY A 346 13.77 -15.06 -3.40
CA GLY A 346 12.74 -15.56 -2.52
C GLY A 346 12.01 -14.45 -1.81
N ASN A 347 10.73 -14.68 -1.54
CA ASN A 347 9.92 -13.84 -0.67
C ASN A 347 9.18 -14.70 0.35
N ILE A 348 8.88 -14.14 1.52
CA ILE A 348 8.15 -14.80 2.60
C ILE A 348 6.95 -13.96 2.99
N ASP A 349 5.78 -14.56 3.04
CA ASP A 349 4.61 -13.93 3.64
C ASP A 349 4.66 -14.10 5.16
N LYS A 350 4.65 -12.98 5.88
CA LYS A 350 4.71 -12.94 7.34
C LYS A 350 3.34 -13.07 8.01
N THR A 351 2.27 -13.06 7.23
CA THR A 351 0.88 -13.11 7.72
C THR A 351 0.31 -14.52 7.73
N THR A 352 0.96 -15.46 7.02
CA THR A 352 0.51 -16.85 6.94
C THR A 352 1.29 -17.76 7.88
N SER A 353 0.63 -18.79 8.38
CA SER A 353 1.22 -19.82 9.24
C SER A 353 1.02 -21.21 8.61
N PRO A 354 2.04 -22.10 8.67
CA PRO A 354 1.88 -23.50 8.29
C PRO A 354 1.17 -24.33 9.35
N PHE A 355 1.00 -23.78 10.56
CA PHE A 355 0.41 -24.45 11.71
C PHE A 355 -1.11 -24.31 11.70
N LEU A 356 -1.77 -25.19 12.46
CA LEU A 356 -3.16 -25.04 12.80
C LEU A 356 -3.31 -23.81 13.72
N VAL A 357 -4.06 -22.82 13.27
CA VAL A 357 -4.34 -21.60 14.03
C VAL A 357 -5.77 -21.66 14.51
N GLY A 358 -5.99 -21.46 15.80
CA GLY A 358 -7.31 -21.36 16.40
C GLY A 358 -7.44 -20.09 17.21
N SER A 359 -8.63 -19.52 17.23
CA SER A 359 -9.04 -18.43 18.11
C SER A 359 -10.03 -18.94 19.14
N TYR A 360 -10.01 -18.33 20.32
CA TYR A 360 -11.04 -18.57 21.32
C TYR A 360 -12.32 -17.85 20.88
N ASP A 361 -13.43 -18.57 20.89
CA ASP A 361 -14.76 -18.05 20.62
C ASP A 361 -15.75 -18.55 21.67
N ASN A 362 -16.82 -17.79 21.88
CA ASN A 362 -17.90 -18.16 22.80
C ASN A 362 -19.13 -18.58 21.99
N VAL A 363 -19.32 -19.86 21.82
CA VAL A 363 -20.42 -20.42 21.04
C VAL A 363 -21.48 -21.04 21.94
N GLY A 364 -22.73 -20.62 21.75
CA GLY A 364 -23.89 -21.31 22.34
C GLY A 364 -24.12 -22.65 21.63
N LEU A 365 -23.69 -23.76 22.25
CA LEU A 365 -23.82 -25.08 21.67
C LEU A 365 -25.29 -25.59 21.61
N LEU A 366 -26.12 -25.10 22.53
CA LEU A 366 -27.54 -25.44 22.58
C LEU A 366 -28.40 -24.19 22.81
N PRO A 367 -29.58 -24.08 22.18
CA PRO A 367 -30.52 -22.99 22.44
C PRO A 367 -30.90 -22.89 23.93
N GLY A 368 -30.73 -21.73 24.53
CA GLY A 368 -31.12 -21.44 25.92
C GLY A 368 -30.08 -21.81 26.99
N TYR A 369 -28.89 -22.27 26.60
CA TYR A 369 -27.77 -22.51 27.52
C TYR A 369 -26.72 -21.39 27.39
N ASP A 370 -25.93 -21.23 28.46
CA ASP A 370 -24.82 -20.31 28.49
C ASP A 370 -23.81 -20.64 27.37
N LYS A 371 -23.15 -19.63 26.83
CA LYS A 371 -22.10 -19.82 25.84
C LYS A 371 -20.86 -20.42 26.48
N GLU A 372 -20.35 -21.48 25.88
CA GLU A 372 -19.11 -22.12 26.30
C GLU A 372 -17.95 -21.57 25.45
N GLN A 373 -16.78 -21.45 26.11
CA GLN A 373 -15.56 -21.09 25.43
C GLN A 373 -15.10 -22.25 24.54
N THR A 374 -15.01 -22.00 23.27
CA THR A 374 -14.58 -22.95 22.24
C THR A 374 -13.31 -22.46 21.54
N ILE A 375 -12.61 -23.37 20.87
CA ILE A 375 -11.52 -23.00 19.97
C ILE A 375 -12.04 -23.17 18.53
N GLN A 376 -12.24 -22.05 17.87
CA GLN A 376 -12.58 -22.06 16.44
C GLN A 376 -11.29 -22.14 15.62
N ILE A 377 -11.20 -23.13 14.73
CA ILE A 377 -10.06 -23.29 13.84
C ILE A 377 -10.25 -22.38 12.62
N GLU A 378 -9.31 -21.47 12.40
CA GLU A 378 -9.41 -20.43 11.36
C GLU A 378 -9.03 -20.88 9.95
N GLY A 379 -8.31 -22.01 9.82
CA GLY A 379 -7.91 -22.51 8.51
C GLY A 379 -7.19 -23.84 8.55
N ALA A 380 -7.19 -24.53 7.42
CA ALA A 380 -6.50 -25.79 7.26
C ALA A 380 -4.96 -25.60 7.36
N PRO A 381 -4.27 -26.44 8.17
CA PRO A 381 -2.81 -26.38 8.27
C PRO A 381 -2.14 -26.81 6.96
N ASN A 382 -0.99 -26.22 6.64
CA ASN A 382 -0.21 -26.61 5.45
C ASN A 382 1.27 -26.74 5.78
N SER A 383 1.71 -27.93 6.09
CA SER A 383 3.13 -28.24 6.37
C SER A 383 4.05 -28.05 5.14
N LYS A 384 3.49 -27.97 3.92
CA LYS A 384 4.20 -27.79 2.66
C LYS A 384 4.31 -26.31 2.25
N LEU A 385 3.85 -25.40 3.09
CA LEU A 385 3.96 -23.97 2.84
C LEU A 385 5.44 -23.59 2.77
N ARG A 386 5.80 -22.85 1.72
CA ARG A 386 7.19 -22.54 1.37
C ARG A 386 7.32 -21.12 0.83
N TRP A 387 8.56 -20.70 0.68
CA TRP A 387 8.92 -19.42 0.10
C TRP A 387 8.38 -19.26 -1.32
N GLU A 388 7.88 -18.08 -1.62
CA GLU A 388 7.61 -17.64 -2.99
C GLU A 388 8.93 -17.47 -3.74
N LYS A 389 8.92 -17.68 -5.05
CA LYS A 389 10.12 -17.61 -5.89
C LYS A 389 9.88 -16.68 -7.06
N THR A 390 10.89 -15.86 -7.37
CA THR A 390 10.90 -15.03 -8.58
C THR A 390 12.19 -15.26 -9.34
N ALA A 391 12.08 -15.85 -10.53
CA ALA A 391 13.16 -15.94 -11.48
C ALA A 391 13.23 -14.67 -12.32
N SER A 392 14.42 -14.06 -12.40
CA SER A 392 14.66 -12.80 -13.10
C SER A 392 15.75 -12.99 -14.15
N TYR A 393 15.47 -12.55 -15.37
CA TYR A 393 16.40 -12.46 -16.49
C TYR A 393 16.56 -11.00 -16.86
N ASN A 394 17.78 -10.54 -17.08
CA ASN A 394 18.07 -9.18 -17.52
C ASN A 394 19.13 -9.21 -18.63
N LEU A 395 18.89 -8.40 -19.67
CA LEU A 395 19.84 -8.09 -20.75
C LEU A 395 20.01 -6.57 -20.76
N GLY A 396 21.23 -6.10 -20.51
CA GLY A 396 21.58 -4.70 -20.46
C GLY A 396 22.62 -4.31 -21.50
N LEU A 397 22.48 -3.08 -22.01
CA LEU A 397 23.44 -2.42 -22.89
C LEU A 397 23.80 -1.06 -22.29
N ASP A 398 25.10 -0.84 -22.06
CA ASP A 398 25.64 0.47 -21.67
C ASP A 398 26.46 1.03 -22.83
N PHE A 399 26.13 2.23 -23.27
CA PHE A 399 26.77 2.89 -24.41
C PHE A 399 27.07 4.34 -24.09
N SER A 400 28.34 4.72 -24.21
CA SER A 400 28.79 6.11 -24.00
C SER A 400 29.65 6.57 -25.15
N VAL A 401 29.43 7.79 -25.61
CA VAL A 401 30.12 8.34 -26.79
C VAL A 401 30.46 9.83 -26.62
N LEU A 402 31.38 10.31 -27.47
CA LEU A 402 31.77 11.70 -27.59
C LEU A 402 32.32 12.30 -26.30
N ASN A 403 33.27 11.63 -25.67
CA ASN A 403 33.82 11.99 -24.37
C ASN A 403 32.71 12.04 -23.28
N GLN A 404 31.89 11.02 -23.26
CA GLN A 404 30.74 10.87 -22.35
C GLN A 404 29.69 12.01 -22.49
N ALA A 405 29.63 12.62 -23.65
CA ALA A 405 28.60 13.62 -23.93
C ALA A 405 27.20 12.96 -24.04
N ILE A 406 27.15 11.70 -24.43
CA ILE A 406 25.93 10.90 -24.51
C ILE A 406 26.21 9.59 -23.77
N ASN A 407 25.42 9.31 -22.75
CA ASN A 407 25.44 8.07 -21.99
C ASN A 407 24.05 7.43 -22.06
N LEU A 408 23.95 6.23 -22.60
CA LEU A 408 22.73 5.47 -22.78
C LEU A 408 22.86 4.13 -22.04
N SER A 409 21.89 3.80 -21.21
CA SER A 409 21.69 2.46 -20.66
C SER A 409 20.31 1.96 -21.04
N VAL A 410 20.26 0.75 -21.59
CA VAL A 410 19.01 0.08 -21.96
C VAL A 410 19.00 -1.27 -21.31
N ASP A 411 17.98 -1.58 -20.53
CA ASP A 411 17.77 -2.86 -19.87
C ASP A 411 16.43 -3.47 -20.30
N TYR A 412 16.47 -4.72 -20.76
CA TYR A 412 15.30 -5.55 -20.94
C TYR A 412 15.26 -6.58 -19.83
N TYR A 413 14.12 -6.73 -19.18
CA TYR A 413 13.94 -7.72 -18.13
C TYR A 413 12.70 -8.58 -18.33
N TYR A 414 12.80 -9.82 -17.85
CA TYR A 414 11.71 -10.76 -17.70
C TYR A 414 11.76 -11.36 -16.30
N ARG A 415 10.69 -11.24 -15.52
CA ARG A 415 10.56 -11.77 -14.17
C ARG A 415 9.35 -12.67 -14.09
N LYS A 416 9.53 -13.89 -13.55
CA LYS A 416 8.45 -14.85 -13.35
C LYS A 416 8.36 -15.24 -11.89
N GLY A 417 7.27 -14.83 -11.24
CA GLY A 417 6.89 -15.25 -9.90
C GLY A 417 6.18 -16.60 -9.96
N THR A 418 6.64 -17.54 -9.15
CA THR A 418 6.06 -18.89 -8.99
C THR A 418 5.93 -19.22 -7.52
N ASP A 419 5.14 -20.23 -7.20
CA ASP A 419 4.89 -20.61 -5.80
C ASP A 419 4.34 -19.45 -4.97
N LEU A 420 3.61 -18.48 -5.60
CA LEU A 420 3.01 -17.36 -4.89
C LEU A 420 1.90 -17.86 -3.98
N ILE A 421 1.84 -17.30 -2.77
CA ILE A 421 0.90 -17.70 -1.74
C ILE A 421 -0.48 -17.17 -2.08
N GLY A 422 -1.48 -18.05 -1.96
CA GLY A 422 -2.89 -17.72 -2.20
C GLY A 422 -3.80 -18.73 -1.52
N LYS A 423 -5.08 -18.37 -1.43
CA LYS A 423 -6.13 -19.28 -0.91
C LYS A 423 -6.61 -20.20 -2.02
N LYS A 424 -6.71 -21.47 -1.72
CA LYS A 424 -7.34 -22.50 -2.57
C LYS A 424 -8.62 -22.95 -1.90
N LEU A 425 -9.72 -23.00 -2.66
CA LEU A 425 -10.97 -23.61 -2.23
C LEU A 425 -10.77 -25.11 -2.03
N LEU A 426 -11.29 -25.61 -0.95
CA LEU A 426 -11.30 -27.03 -0.63
C LEU A 426 -12.74 -27.57 -0.76
N PRO A 427 -12.90 -28.87 -1.07
CA PRO A 427 -14.18 -29.54 -0.88
C PRO A 427 -14.62 -29.42 0.58
N LEU A 428 -15.89 -29.11 0.83
CA LEU A 428 -16.42 -28.85 2.18
C LEU A 428 -16.30 -30.08 3.10
N GLU A 429 -16.19 -31.29 2.53
CA GLU A 429 -15.96 -32.53 3.27
C GLU A 429 -14.64 -32.54 4.09
N ASN A 430 -13.70 -31.64 3.76
CA ASN A 430 -12.47 -31.47 4.53
C ASN A 430 -12.67 -30.66 5.81
N GLY A 431 -13.86 -30.11 6.06
CA GLY A 431 -14.14 -29.25 7.21
C GLY A 431 -13.59 -27.83 7.10
N PHE A 432 -13.03 -27.44 5.95
CA PHE A 432 -12.50 -26.11 5.70
C PHE A 432 -12.91 -25.64 4.31
N GLU A 433 -13.29 -24.37 4.20
CA GLU A 433 -13.60 -23.77 2.90
C GLU A 433 -12.34 -23.47 2.07
N THR A 434 -11.27 -23.04 2.75
CA THR A 434 -10.04 -22.63 2.08
C THR A 434 -8.80 -23.15 2.80
N MET A 435 -7.72 -23.31 2.04
CA MET A 435 -6.38 -23.56 2.54
C MET A 435 -5.38 -22.62 1.88
N THR A 436 -4.47 -22.07 2.65
CA THR A 436 -3.36 -21.26 2.13
C THR A 436 -2.29 -22.17 1.53
N ILE A 437 -1.97 -21.98 0.25
CA ILE A 437 -1.01 -22.80 -0.49
C ILE A 437 -0.14 -21.94 -1.41
N ASN A 438 1.01 -22.50 -1.83
CA ASN A 438 1.82 -21.94 -2.90
C ASN A 438 1.24 -22.38 -4.26
N TRP A 439 0.42 -21.55 -4.86
CA TRP A 439 -0.36 -21.90 -6.06
C TRP A 439 -0.26 -20.92 -7.21
N ALA A 440 -0.27 -19.61 -6.90
CA ALA A 440 -0.37 -18.58 -7.90
C ALA A 440 0.97 -18.33 -8.64
N SER A 441 0.86 -17.77 -9.83
CA SER A 441 2.02 -17.37 -10.61
C SER A 441 1.73 -16.14 -11.46
N MET A 442 2.74 -15.28 -11.66
CA MET A 442 2.63 -14.10 -12.49
C MET A 442 3.96 -13.82 -13.22
N GLU A 443 3.88 -13.00 -14.25
CA GLU A 443 5.06 -12.51 -14.94
C GLU A 443 5.05 -10.98 -15.08
N ASN A 444 6.26 -10.43 -15.16
CA ASN A 444 6.51 -9.04 -15.50
C ASN A 444 7.62 -9.00 -16.55
N LYS A 445 7.42 -8.23 -17.60
CA LYS A 445 8.45 -7.95 -18.60
C LYS A 445 8.45 -6.49 -18.97
N GLY A 446 9.63 -5.96 -19.26
CA GLY A 446 9.73 -4.55 -19.55
C GLY A 446 11.06 -4.13 -20.11
N VAL A 447 11.09 -2.85 -20.46
CA VAL A 447 12.26 -2.15 -20.96
C VAL A 447 12.47 -0.89 -20.14
N GLU A 448 13.70 -0.66 -19.71
CA GLU A 448 14.13 0.55 -19.03
C GLU A 448 15.21 1.24 -19.85
N ILE A 449 15.08 2.56 -20.03
CA ILE A 449 16.02 3.40 -20.77
C ILE A 449 16.44 4.54 -19.86
N ASN A 450 17.74 4.73 -19.72
CA ASN A 450 18.35 5.90 -19.09
C ASN A 450 19.27 6.57 -20.10
N LEU A 451 18.97 7.81 -20.41
CA LEU A 451 19.76 8.64 -21.33
C LEU A 451 20.22 9.90 -20.58
N GLN A 452 21.53 10.09 -20.53
CA GLN A 452 22.13 11.31 -20.01
C GLN A 452 22.92 11.97 -21.11
N THR A 453 22.67 13.25 -21.33
CA THR A 453 23.37 14.03 -22.37
C THR A 453 23.94 15.31 -21.80
N ARG A 454 25.14 15.62 -22.26
CA ARG A 454 25.78 16.91 -22.06
C ARG A 454 25.61 17.70 -23.37
N ASN A 455 24.53 18.48 -23.46
CA ASN A 455 24.12 19.13 -24.70
C ASN A 455 25.04 20.29 -25.09
N ILE A 456 25.38 21.13 -24.12
CA ILE A 456 26.26 22.28 -24.31
C ILE A 456 27.18 22.42 -23.10
N THR A 457 28.46 22.66 -23.33
CA THR A 457 29.41 23.02 -22.31
C THR A 457 30.36 24.11 -22.82
N THR A 458 30.24 25.30 -22.28
CA THR A 458 31.12 26.43 -22.50
C THR A 458 31.69 26.96 -21.18
N LYS A 459 32.63 27.89 -21.20
CA LYS A 459 33.18 28.51 -20.00
C LYS A 459 32.13 29.19 -19.09
N LYS A 460 30.99 29.60 -19.63
CA LYS A 460 29.96 30.39 -18.91
C LYS A 460 28.61 29.71 -18.86
N PHE A 461 28.36 28.74 -19.74
CA PHE A 461 27.06 28.09 -19.86
C PHE A 461 27.23 26.58 -20.05
N SER A 462 26.46 25.78 -19.28
CA SER A 462 26.31 24.34 -19.51
C SER A 462 24.87 23.93 -19.45
N TRP A 463 24.51 22.93 -20.27
CA TRP A 463 23.19 22.31 -20.31
C TRP A 463 23.33 20.82 -20.35
N TYR A 464 22.70 20.17 -19.37
CA TYR A 464 22.62 18.71 -19.22
C TYR A 464 21.18 18.27 -19.26
N THR A 465 20.93 17.11 -19.87
CA THR A 465 19.62 16.47 -19.87
C THR A 465 19.73 15.05 -19.34
N THR A 466 18.80 14.66 -18.49
CA THR A 466 18.59 13.26 -18.09
C THR A 466 17.18 12.87 -18.46
N PHE A 467 17.03 11.76 -19.17
CA PHE A 467 15.76 11.18 -19.57
C PHE A 467 15.69 9.73 -19.09
N ASN A 468 14.64 9.40 -18.35
CA ASN A 468 14.36 8.04 -17.90
C ASN A 468 13.01 7.62 -18.47
N PHE A 469 12.95 6.40 -18.98
CA PHE A 469 11.75 5.77 -19.48
C PHE A 469 11.71 4.33 -19.00
N ALA A 470 10.56 3.89 -18.50
CA ALA A 470 10.30 2.50 -18.18
C ALA A 470 8.94 2.07 -18.73
N TYR A 471 8.93 0.90 -19.36
CA TYR A 471 7.72 0.19 -19.74
C TYR A 471 7.68 -1.13 -18.99
N ASN A 472 6.56 -1.43 -18.32
CA ASN A 472 6.31 -2.69 -17.63
C ASN A 472 4.98 -3.29 -18.04
N GLN A 473 4.98 -4.58 -18.39
CA GLN A 473 3.78 -5.37 -18.60
C GLN A 473 3.69 -6.46 -17.54
N ASN A 474 2.67 -6.39 -16.69
CA ASN A 474 2.33 -7.41 -15.70
C ASN A 474 1.27 -8.34 -16.25
N LYS A 475 1.36 -9.65 -15.93
CA LYS A 475 0.34 -10.64 -16.28
C LYS A 475 0.25 -11.73 -15.22
N VAL A 476 -0.94 -11.99 -14.72
CA VAL A 476 -1.25 -13.16 -13.90
C VAL A 476 -1.32 -14.38 -14.80
N LEU A 477 -0.55 -15.42 -14.49
CA LEU A 477 -0.51 -16.66 -15.26
C LEU A 477 -1.41 -17.73 -14.66
N LYS A 478 -1.56 -17.72 -13.34
CA LYS A 478 -2.35 -18.70 -12.62
C LYS A 478 -2.83 -18.12 -11.29
N ILE A 479 -4.13 -18.20 -11.06
CA ILE A 479 -4.78 -17.79 -9.81
C ILE A 479 -6.04 -18.63 -9.60
N ASN A 480 -6.45 -18.84 -8.35
CA ASN A 480 -7.72 -19.45 -8.03
C ASN A 480 -8.81 -18.38 -7.95
N THR A 481 -9.88 -18.54 -8.70
CA THR A 481 -11.03 -17.62 -8.71
C THR A 481 -12.25 -18.38 -8.21
N PRO A 482 -12.81 -18.03 -7.04
CA PRO A 482 -14.03 -18.66 -6.55
C PRO A 482 -15.22 -18.45 -7.49
N ASP A 483 -16.13 -19.39 -7.56
CA ASP A 483 -17.36 -19.26 -8.36
C ASP A 483 -18.28 -18.16 -7.83
N SER A 484 -18.19 -17.87 -6.52
CA SER A 484 -18.90 -16.76 -5.86
C SER A 484 -18.33 -15.37 -6.17
N GLN A 485 -17.18 -15.28 -6.85
CA GLN A 485 -16.60 -13.97 -7.21
C GLN A 485 -17.38 -13.37 -8.39
N GLU A 486 -17.90 -12.16 -8.25
CA GLU A 486 -18.69 -11.45 -9.27
C GLU A 486 -17.84 -10.99 -10.46
N THR A 487 -16.57 -10.61 -10.22
CA THR A 487 -15.67 -10.14 -11.28
C THR A 487 -14.99 -11.30 -12.00
N PRO A 488 -14.60 -11.14 -13.30
CA PRO A 488 -13.82 -12.14 -14.01
C PRO A 488 -12.51 -12.49 -13.32
N SER A 489 -11.97 -13.68 -13.61
CA SER A 489 -10.64 -14.07 -13.18
C SER A 489 -9.58 -13.10 -13.67
N LEU A 490 -8.57 -12.86 -12.80
CA LEU A 490 -7.38 -12.11 -13.18
C LEU A 490 -6.44 -12.89 -14.10
N GLU A 491 -6.68 -14.20 -14.31
CA GLU A 491 -5.82 -15.01 -15.17
C GLU A 491 -5.79 -14.47 -16.59
N GLY A 492 -4.59 -14.20 -17.09
CA GLY A 492 -4.38 -13.55 -18.38
C GLY A 492 -4.31 -12.02 -18.35
N TYR A 493 -4.67 -11.38 -17.22
CA TYR A 493 -4.70 -9.94 -17.03
C TYR A 493 -3.63 -9.49 -16.00
N PRO A 494 -3.34 -8.18 -15.90
CA PRO A 494 -2.47 -7.66 -14.85
C PRO A 494 -3.15 -7.75 -13.47
N VAL A 495 -2.36 -7.74 -12.40
CA VAL A 495 -2.86 -7.75 -11.00
C VAL A 495 -3.77 -6.54 -10.74
N GLY A 496 -3.40 -5.37 -11.25
CA GLY A 496 -4.20 -4.14 -11.16
C GLY A 496 -5.31 -4.03 -12.21
N ALA A 497 -5.77 -5.14 -12.81
CA ALA A 497 -6.82 -5.10 -13.83
C ALA A 497 -8.12 -4.49 -13.29
N ILE A 498 -8.68 -3.58 -14.07
CA ILE A 498 -9.96 -2.96 -13.79
C ILE A 498 -10.99 -3.56 -14.73
N PHE A 499 -12.00 -4.19 -14.13
CA PHE A 499 -13.17 -4.69 -14.83
C PHE A 499 -14.37 -3.79 -14.50
N THR A 500 -15.17 -3.47 -15.50
CA THR A 500 -16.40 -2.70 -15.34
C THR A 500 -17.49 -3.29 -16.22
N LEU A 501 -18.74 -3.01 -15.88
CA LEU A 501 -19.86 -3.26 -16.77
C LEU A 501 -19.69 -2.45 -18.05
N LYS A 502 -19.84 -3.08 -19.19
CA LYS A 502 -19.82 -2.39 -20.48
C LYS A 502 -21.18 -1.78 -20.73
N THR A 503 -21.25 -0.46 -20.81
CA THR A 503 -22.50 0.24 -21.16
C THR A 503 -22.81 0.08 -22.65
N ASP A 504 -24.12 -0.09 -22.98
CA ASP A 504 -24.67 -0.10 -24.33
C ASP A 504 -25.52 1.17 -24.61
N GLY A 505 -25.17 2.26 -23.86
CA GLY A 505 -25.83 3.55 -23.95
C GLY A 505 -26.98 3.75 -22.97
N ILE A 506 -27.68 4.84 -23.15
CA ILE A 506 -28.86 5.25 -22.41
C ILE A 506 -30.08 5.05 -23.35
N ASP A 507 -31.08 4.39 -22.86
CA ASP A 507 -32.32 4.21 -23.60
C ASP A 507 -33.03 5.55 -23.80
N SER A 508 -33.28 5.94 -25.06
CA SER A 508 -33.82 7.26 -25.42
C SER A 508 -35.26 7.51 -24.95
N GLU A 509 -36.02 6.44 -24.68
CA GLU A 509 -37.42 6.58 -24.28
C GLU A 509 -37.57 6.61 -22.75
N THR A 510 -36.66 5.93 -22.02
CA THR A 510 -36.79 5.76 -20.57
C THR A 510 -35.65 6.41 -19.77
N GLY A 511 -34.53 6.78 -20.40
CA GLY A 511 -33.33 7.30 -19.75
C GLY A 511 -32.55 6.27 -18.92
N ARG A 512 -32.89 4.99 -19.03
CA ARG A 512 -32.27 3.90 -18.28
C ARG A 512 -30.97 3.46 -18.94
N ILE A 513 -30.02 3.01 -18.12
CA ILE A 513 -28.73 2.48 -18.60
C ILE A 513 -28.95 1.07 -19.17
N ARG A 514 -28.43 0.81 -20.36
CA ARG A 514 -28.25 -0.52 -20.91
C ARG A 514 -26.83 -1.01 -20.74
N VAL A 515 -26.68 -2.29 -20.39
CA VAL A 515 -25.41 -2.98 -20.26
C VAL A 515 -25.32 -4.13 -21.25
N LYS A 516 -24.11 -4.41 -21.74
CA LYS A 516 -23.90 -5.40 -22.81
C LYS A 516 -22.91 -6.47 -22.36
N ALA A 517 -23.33 -7.72 -22.47
CA ALA A 517 -22.50 -8.89 -22.26
C ALA A 517 -21.55 -9.15 -23.44
N LYS A 518 -20.50 -9.93 -23.21
CA LYS A 518 -19.53 -10.36 -24.24
C LYS A 518 -20.16 -11.08 -25.41
N ASN A 519 -21.21 -11.85 -25.15
CA ASN A 519 -22.00 -12.59 -26.17
C ASN A 519 -22.93 -11.69 -26.98
N GLY A 520 -22.95 -10.37 -26.71
CA GLY A 520 -23.82 -9.41 -27.40
C GLY A 520 -25.20 -9.19 -26.78
N LYS A 521 -25.59 -9.95 -25.74
CA LYS A 521 -26.86 -9.76 -25.01
C LYS A 521 -26.83 -8.37 -24.37
N SER A 522 -27.88 -7.58 -24.60
CA SER A 522 -28.09 -6.27 -23.97
C SER A 522 -29.31 -6.32 -23.07
N MET A 523 -29.21 -5.71 -21.88
CA MET A 523 -30.33 -5.61 -20.94
C MET A 523 -30.21 -4.30 -20.13
N PHE A 524 -31.27 -3.93 -19.44
CA PHE A 524 -31.18 -2.78 -18.52
C PHE A 524 -30.37 -3.15 -17.28
N LEU A 525 -29.71 -2.16 -16.72
CA LEU A 525 -28.91 -2.34 -15.49
C LEU A 525 -29.76 -2.87 -14.33
N GLU A 526 -31.02 -2.41 -14.25
CA GLU A 526 -31.97 -2.81 -13.22
C GLU A 526 -32.48 -4.26 -13.39
N ASP A 527 -32.37 -4.81 -14.60
CA ASP A 527 -32.67 -6.23 -14.84
C ASP A 527 -31.49 -7.13 -14.44
N LEU A 528 -30.26 -6.56 -14.46
CA LEU A 528 -29.06 -7.25 -13.96
C LEU A 528 -28.99 -7.21 -12.44
N TYR A 529 -29.34 -6.05 -11.84
CA TYR A 529 -29.31 -5.83 -10.41
C TYR A 529 -30.65 -5.29 -9.91
N LYS A 530 -31.30 -6.02 -9.00
CA LYS A 530 -32.40 -5.46 -8.25
C LYS A 530 -31.83 -4.42 -7.27
N VAL A 531 -32.30 -3.20 -7.36
CA VAL A 531 -31.97 -2.13 -6.44
C VAL A 531 -33.01 -2.08 -5.35
N ALA A 532 -32.63 -2.39 -4.12
CA ALA A 532 -33.41 -2.11 -2.93
C ALA A 532 -32.80 -0.88 -2.25
N ILE A 533 -33.64 -0.01 -1.70
CA ILE A 533 -33.21 1.08 -0.87
C ILE A 533 -33.40 0.64 0.57
N ASP A 534 -32.31 0.64 1.34
CA ASP A 534 -32.38 0.33 2.77
C ASP A 534 -33.03 1.49 3.57
N GLU A 535 -33.25 1.30 4.85
CA GLU A 535 -33.80 2.31 5.75
C GLU A 535 -32.97 3.61 5.83
N TRP A 536 -31.70 3.54 5.37
CA TRP A 536 -30.76 4.67 5.32
C TRP A 536 -30.75 5.36 3.95
N GLY A 537 -31.59 4.93 2.99
CA GLY A 537 -31.62 5.44 1.63
C GLY A 537 -30.39 5.02 0.78
N ILE A 538 -29.66 4.01 1.22
CA ILE A 538 -28.52 3.44 0.48
C ILE A 538 -29.06 2.37 -0.48
N GLY A 539 -28.66 2.46 -1.75
CA GLY A 539 -29.01 1.45 -2.74
C GLY A 539 -28.25 0.16 -2.51
N ILE A 540 -28.98 -0.91 -2.19
CA ILE A 540 -28.46 -2.28 -2.16
C ILE A 540 -28.70 -2.90 -3.52
N TYR A 541 -27.63 -3.28 -4.22
CA TYR A 541 -27.68 -3.92 -5.52
C TYR A 541 -27.60 -5.44 -5.34
N THR A 542 -28.70 -6.14 -5.65
CA THR A 542 -28.76 -7.60 -5.57
C THR A 542 -28.76 -8.17 -6.97
N PRO A 543 -27.77 -9.00 -7.38
CA PRO A 543 -27.77 -9.64 -8.68
C PRO A 543 -29.04 -10.46 -8.93
N GLN A 544 -29.61 -10.33 -10.11
CA GLN A 544 -30.81 -11.10 -10.56
C GLN A 544 -30.42 -12.28 -11.44
N VAL A 545 -29.16 -12.40 -11.77
CA VAL A 545 -28.56 -13.45 -12.57
C VAL A 545 -27.56 -14.25 -11.76
N SER A 546 -27.16 -15.42 -12.25
CA SER A 546 -26.08 -16.17 -11.60
C SER A 546 -24.77 -15.42 -11.69
N THR A 547 -23.86 -15.63 -10.73
CA THR A 547 -22.51 -15.01 -10.71
C THR A 547 -21.74 -15.29 -12.02
N LEU A 548 -21.90 -16.47 -12.61
CA LEU A 548 -21.28 -16.81 -13.89
C LEU A 548 -21.84 -15.99 -15.05
N GLU A 549 -23.16 -15.76 -15.07
CA GLU A 549 -23.80 -14.92 -16.10
C GLU A 549 -23.42 -13.44 -15.90
N GLU A 550 -23.35 -12.98 -14.66
CA GLU A 550 -22.91 -11.62 -14.32
C GLU A 550 -21.51 -11.32 -14.85
N ARG A 551 -20.57 -12.25 -14.73
CA ARG A 551 -19.20 -12.13 -15.26
C ARG A 551 -19.13 -11.82 -16.76
N GLU A 552 -20.14 -12.25 -17.53
CA GLU A 552 -20.19 -11.99 -18.97
C GLU A 552 -20.41 -10.51 -19.30
N PHE A 553 -20.99 -9.72 -18.37
CA PHE A 553 -21.20 -8.28 -18.54
C PHE A 553 -19.97 -7.45 -18.19
N TYR A 554 -18.99 -8.03 -17.46
CA TYR A 554 -17.74 -7.33 -17.14
C TYR A 554 -16.75 -7.39 -18.30
N SER A 555 -16.19 -6.23 -18.63
CA SER A 555 -15.12 -6.07 -19.62
C SER A 555 -13.89 -5.50 -18.99
N TYR A 556 -12.72 -6.00 -19.40
CA TYR A 556 -11.43 -5.41 -19.03
C TYR A 556 -11.26 -4.06 -19.76
N ILE A 557 -10.99 -3.00 -19.01
CA ILE A 557 -10.82 -1.65 -19.57
C ILE A 557 -9.38 -1.14 -19.44
N GLY A 558 -8.57 -1.72 -18.58
CA GLY A 558 -7.20 -1.31 -18.34
C GLY A 558 -6.70 -1.70 -16.96
N THR A 559 -5.60 -1.14 -16.56
CA THR A 559 -4.96 -1.42 -15.28
C THR A 559 -4.83 -0.14 -14.44
N SER A 560 -4.90 -0.29 -13.12
CA SER A 560 -4.60 0.80 -12.16
C SER A 560 -3.11 1.18 -12.14
N ASP A 561 -2.23 0.26 -12.56
CA ASP A 561 -0.80 0.46 -12.58
C ASP A 561 -0.39 1.10 -13.91
N ALA A 562 0.36 2.21 -13.86
CA ALA A 562 0.85 2.87 -15.06
C ALA A 562 1.91 2.00 -15.76
N PRO A 563 1.65 1.49 -16.98
CA PRO A 563 2.64 0.69 -17.69
C PRO A 563 3.82 1.53 -18.20
N TYR A 564 3.64 2.83 -18.42
CA TYR A 564 4.67 3.74 -18.86
C TYR A 564 4.97 4.77 -17.78
N THR A 565 6.23 4.78 -17.30
CA THR A 565 6.68 5.72 -16.27
C THR A 565 8.01 6.33 -16.65
N GLY A 566 8.27 7.53 -16.16
CA GLY A 566 9.58 8.13 -16.40
C GLY A 566 9.71 9.56 -15.92
N GLY A 567 10.84 10.13 -16.28
CA GLY A 567 11.16 11.50 -15.94
C GLY A 567 12.09 12.15 -16.96
N PHE A 568 12.02 13.44 -16.98
CA PHE A 568 12.84 14.29 -17.84
C PHE A 568 13.37 15.47 -17.02
N MET A 569 14.69 15.55 -16.88
CA MET A 569 15.35 16.59 -16.12
C MET A 569 16.29 17.38 -17.02
N ASN A 570 16.24 18.70 -16.94
CA ASN A 570 17.21 19.60 -17.55
C ASN A 570 17.87 20.44 -16.48
N THR A 571 19.19 20.50 -16.52
CA THR A 571 20.01 21.36 -15.67
C THR A 571 20.73 22.39 -16.56
N PHE A 572 20.47 23.64 -16.31
CA PHE A 572 21.11 24.78 -16.97
C PHE A 572 21.96 25.52 -15.95
N ASN A 573 23.25 25.66 -16.22
CA ASN A 573 24.14 26.46 -15.40
C ASN A 573 24.61 27.67 -16.23
N TYR A 574 24.47 28.86 -15.70
CA TYR A 574 24.98 30.08 -16.28
C TYR A 574 25.74 30.88 -15.23
N LYS A 575 27.06 30.91 -15.32
CA LYS A 575 27.97 31.50 -14.30
C LYS A 575 27.69 30.88 -12.92
N SER A 576 27.15 31.68 -11.96
CA SER A 576 26.77 31.27 -10.61
C SER A 576 25.29 30.86 -10.47
N TRP A 577 24.50 30.91 -11.55
CA TRP A 577 23.09 30.53 -11.54
C TRP A 577 22.91 29.09 -12.01
N GLU A 578 22.06 28.36 -11.30
CA GLU A 578 21.64 27.01 -11.69
C GLU A 578 20.12 26.95 -11.75
N LEU A 579 19.58 26.42 -12.85
CA LEU A 579 18.17 26.16 -13.06
C LEU A 579 17.97 24.67 -13.32
N ASN A 580 17.20 24.01 -12.46
CA ASN A 580 16.80 22.62 -12.62
C ASN A 580 15.31 22.53 -12.93
N LEU A 581 14.96 21.93 -14.08
CA LEU A 581 13.60 21.64 -14.50
C LEU A 581 13.37 20.14 -14.48
N ASN A 582 12.51 19.68 -13.58
CA ASN A 582 12.21 18.26 -13.40
C ASN A 582 10.76 17.99 -13.75
N PHE A 583 10.53 17.04 -14.65
CA PHE A 583 9.23 16.53 -15.03
C PHE A 583 9.16 15.02 -14.75
N SER A 584 8.10 14.55 -14.14
CA SER A 584 7.78 13.13 -14.04
C SER A 584 6.48 12.84 -14.76
N TYR A 585 6.35 11.64 -15.32
CA TYR A 585 5.16 11.23 -16.04
C TYR A 585 4.80 9.77 -15.77
N ASN A 586 3.49 9.50 -15.76
CA ASN A 586 2.90 8.17 -15.70
C ASN A 586 1.76 8.12 -16.72
N PHE A 587 1.77 7.13 -17.61
CA PHE A 587 0.75 6.98 -18.63
C PHE A 587 0.16 5.58 -18.65
N GLY A 588 -1.10 5.48 -19.10
CA GLY A 588 -1.79 4.21 -19.32
C GLY A 588 -2.42 3.61 -18.07
N ALA A 589 -2.38 4.31 -16.93
CA ALA A 589 -3.17 3.93 -15.76
C ALA A 589 -4.62 4.38 -15.90
N TYR A 590 -5.53 3.57 -15.36
CA TYR A 590 -6.96 3.86 -15.26
C TYR A 590 -7.34 4.03 -13.81
N VAL A 591 -8.27 4.94 -13.54
CA VAL A 591 -8.79 5.21 -12.20
C VAL A 591 -10.31 5.10 -12.25
N LYS A 592 -10.88 4.38 -11.29
CA LYS A 592 -12.33 4.41 -11.07
C LYS A 592 -12.69 5.73 -10.40
N THR A 593 -13.48 6.55 -11.06
CA THR A 593 -14.04 7.76 -10.46
C THR A 593 -15.37 7.45 -9.80
N THR A 594 -15.69 8.15 -8.72
CA THR A 594 -17.04 8.12 -8.17
C THR A 594 -18.02 8.70 -9.19
N PRO A 595 -19.26 8.15 -9.29
CA PRO A 595 -20.30 8.73 -10.12
C PRO A 595 -20.52 10.20 -9.82
N SER A 596 -20.82 10.98 -10.83
CA SER A 596 -21.05 12.42 -10.69
C SER A 596 -22.25 12.73 -9.81
N TYR A 597 -23.25 11.84 -9.79
CA TYR A 597 -24.42 11.88 -8.90
C TYR A 597 -24.95 10.46 -8.71
N SER A 598 -25.74 10.28 -7.64
CA SER A 598 -26.41 9.00 -7.39
C SER A 598 -27.65 8.86 -8.24
N LEU A 599 -27.84 7.69 -8.87
CA LEU A 599 -29.05 7.39 -9.63
C LEU A 599 -30.27 7.13 -8.74
N THR A 600 -30.01 6.63 -7.52
CA THR A 600 -31.07 6.19 -6.59
C THR A 600 -31.32 7.16 -5.45
N LYS A 601 -30.37 8.06 -5.21
CA LYS A 601 -30.43 9.00 -4.09
C LYS A 601 -30.10 10.39 -4.59
N PHE A 602 -31.12 11.10 -5.04
CA PHE A 602 -31.01 12.52 -5.35
C PHE A 602 -31.58 13.32 -4.20
N ASP A 603 -30.72 14.14 -3.60
CA ASP A 603 -31.07 15.03 -2.53
C ASP A 603 -30.94 16.48 -3.04
N ALA A 604 -32.07 17.16 -3.20
CA ALA A 604 -32.12 18.54 -3.67
C ALA A 604 -31.59 19.55 -2.66
N SER A 605 -31.47 19.17 -1.39
CA SER A 605 -30.90 20.01 -0.33
C SER A 605 -29.38 20.06 -0.36
N ARG A 606 -28.74 19.20 -1.18
CA ARG A 606 -27.27 19.08 -1.25
C ARG A 606 -26.69 19.57 -2.55
N ASN A 607 -25.43 20.01 -2.44
CA ASN A 607 -24.64 20.31 -3.63
C ASN A 607 -24.37 19.03 -4.44
N THR A 608 -24.52 19.10 -5.74
CA THR A 608 -24.28 17.99 -6.65
C THR A 608 -23.52 18.44 -7.88
N ASN A 609 -22.98 17.49 -8.65
CA ASN A 609 -22.22 17.77 -9.85
C ASN A 609 -23.14 18.37 -10.94
N ARG A 610 -22.60 19.31 -11.73
CA ARG A 610 -23.29 19.92 -12.88
C ARG A 610 -23.71 18.94 -13.96
N ASP A 611 -23.10 17.76 -14.02
CA ASP A 611 -23.45 16.69 -14.95
C ASP A 611 -24.94 16.30 -14.87
N ILE A 612 -25.56 16.50 -13.70
CA ILE A 612 -27.00 16.29 -13.48
C ILE A 612 -27.87 17.15 -14.40
N LEU A 613 -27.37 18.31 -14.86
CA LEU A 613 -28.09 19.17 -15.77
C LEU A 613 -28.17 18.60 -17.21
N ASP A 614 -27.19 17.76 -17.56
CA ASP A 614 -27.14 17.10 -18.89
C ASP A 614 -27.67 15.64 -18.83
N ARG A 615 -28.46 15.33 -17.82
CA ARG A 615 -29.13 14.04 -17.70
C ARG A 615 -30.29 13.90 -18.67
N TRP A 616 -30.66 12.67 -18.92
CA TRP A 616 -31.90 12.37 -19.64
C TRP A 616 -33.12 12.91 -18.85
N THR A 617 -34.00 13.59 -19.57
CA THR A 617 -35.36 13.94 -19.13
C THR A 617 -36.33 13.77 -20.30
N PRO A 618 -37.67 13.73 -20.11
CA PRO A 618 -38.59 13.72 -21.20
C PRO A 618 -38.40 14.83 -22.23
N GLU A 619 -37.86 16.00 -21.77
CA GLU A 619 -37.59 17.17 -22.62
C GLU A 619 -36.17 17.09 -23.22
N ASN A 620 -35.26 16.31 -22.61
CA ASN A 620 -33.86 16.14 -23.05
C ASN A 620 -33.52 14.65 -23.26
N LYS A 621 -34.15 14.03 -24.26
CA LYS A 621 -33.96 12.59 -24.59
C LYS A 621 -32.54 12.22 -25.05
N ASN A 622 -31.72 13.21 -25.41
CA ASN A 622 -30.34 13.03 -25.84
C ASN A 622 -29.33 13.38 -24.72
N GLY A 623 -29.78 13.45 -23.45
CA GLY A 623 -28.90 13.70 -22.31
C GLY A 623 -27.74 12.69 -22.25
N LYS A 624 -26.56 13.15 -21.89
CA LYS A 624 -25.33 12.34 -21.80
C LYS A 624 -25.32 11.41 -20.58
N PHE A 625 -26.11 11.74 -19.59
CA PHE A 625 -26.20 11.02 -18.32
C PHE A 625 -27.59 10.39 -18.15
N PRO A 626 -27.71 9.27 -17.42
CA PRO A 626 -28.99 8.59 -17.26
C PRO A 626 -30.00 9.39 -16.43
N ALA A 627 -31.25 8.97 -16.52
CA ALA A 627 -32.32 9.51 -15.67
C ALA A 627 -32.06 9.21 -14.17
N ILE A 628 -32.52 10.08 -13.30
CA ILE A 628 -32.61 9.80 -11.87
C ILE A 628 -33.78 8.84 -11.66
N LEU A 629 -33.50 7.69 -11.05
CA LEU A 629 -34.52 6.70 -10.74
C LEU A 629 -35.31 7.17 -9.50
N THR A 630 -36.58 7.36 -9.66
CA THR A 630 -37.47 7.59 -8.51
C THR A 630 -37.88 6.24 -7.90
N ALA A 631 -38.26 6.23 -6.61
CA ALA A 631 -38.70 5.02 -5.93
C ALA A 631 -39.83 4.27 -6.67
N CYS A 632 -40.68 5.00 -7.41
CA CYS A 632 -41.75 4.40 -8.24
C CYS A 632 -41.22 3.66 -9.47
N LEU A 633 -40.07 4.00 -10.02
CA LEU A 633 -39.44 3.32 -11.14
C LEU A 633 -38.63 2.08 -10.72
N LEU A 634 -38.29 1.97 -9.43
CA LEU A 634 -37.61 0.80 -8.85
C LEU A 634 -38.59 -0.39 -8.64
N TYR A 635 -39.92 -0.14 -8.61
CA TYR A 635 -40.97 -1.15 -8.48
C TYR A 635 -41.61 -1.41 -9.84
N THR A 636 -40.89 -2.05 -10.75
CA THR A 636 -41.43 -2.38 -12.11
C THR A 636 -42.26 -3.66 -12.18
N SER A 637 -42.63 -4.25 -11.06
CA SER A 637 -43.71 -5.26 -11.03
C SER A 637 -44.95 -4.62 -10.41
N PRO A 638 -46.06 -4.45 -11.15
CA PRO A 638 -47.29 -4.04 -10.51
C PRO A 638 -47.64 -5.01 -9.40
N SER A 639 -47.81 -4.51 -8.20
CA SER A 639 -48.22 -5.30 -7.05
C SER A 639 -49.56 -6.00 -7.43
N PRO A 640 -49.82 -7.25 -7.01
CA PRO A 640 -51.12 -7.87 -7.20
C PRO A 640 -52.27 -7.04 -6.60
N ARG A 641 -52.02 -6.04 -5.79
CA ARG A 641 -53.02 -5.07 -5.28
C ARG A 641 -53.37 -4.00 -6.32
N ASP A 642 -52.44 -3.65 -7.21
CA ASP A 642 -52.69 -2.58 -8.20
C ASP A 642 -53.51 -3.10 -9.41
N MET A 643 -53.46 -4.41 -9.66
CA MET A 643 -54.31 -5.04 -10.69
C MET A 643 -55.78 -5.24 -10.30
N ARG A 644 -56.17 -4.90 -9.06
CA ARG A 644 -57.58 -5.00 -8.60
C ARG A 644 -58.35 -3.67 -8.65
N ARG A 645 -57.74 -2.60 -9.18
CA ARG A 645 -58.34 -1.25 -9.27
C ARG A 645 -58.41 -0.69 -10.68
N SER A 646 -58.22 -1.51 -11.69
CA SER A 646 -58.55 -1.19 -13.10
C SER A 646 -59.75 -1.97 -13.58
#